data_066817777a875af00f18be5cdb62a784
#
_entry.id   066817777a875af00f18be5cdb62a784
#
_cell.length_a   1.000
_cell.length_b   1.000
_cell.length_c   1.000
_cell.angle_alpha   90.00
_cell.angle_beta   90.00
_cell.angle_gamma   90.00
#
_symmetry.space_group_name_H-M   'P 1'
#
loop_
_entity.id
_entity.type
_entity.pdbx_description
1 polymer ?
#
loop_
_entity_poly.entity_id
_entity_poly.type
_entity_poly.pdbx_seq_one_letter_code
_entity_poly.pdbx_strand_id
1 'polypeptide(L)'
;MPTAFRKLRRRCANALRFLAIDAVQAANSGHPGMPMGMADIAEVLWRHHLKHNPANPLWADRDRFVLSNGHGSMLLYALLHLSGYDLPIEELQRFRQLHSKTPGHPEYGITAGVETTTGPLGQGLANAVGMALAERLLGETFNRPAHNIVDHYTYAFIGDGCLMEGVSHEACSLAGRLSLSRLIVFYDDNDISIDGRVQPWFADDTPKRFEAYGWRVVPHCDGHDADSIEAAIRMAKTQNGRPTLICCKTMIGFGSPNKGGTHEVHGAPLGAAEIADTRRLLEWPFAPFEIPADVRAAWDARASGGAAENDWKARFSAYRAAHPELAAEFERRMQGELPADWSTRLAALLEPCSTAVGAIATRKASQNVIEALAPVLPELLGGSADLTGSNLTNWSGTRPANREAAGNYVNYGVREFGMTAIANGVALHGGFIPYTATFLVFSDYARNAIRLAALMKLRQLMVYSHDSIGLGEDGPTHQPIEHAASLRLIPGLDVWRPADAVETAVAWSAALERKDGPSCFLLSRQNLPALPRTGAQIAAIKRGGYVIGAADGGVASVLLIGTGSELSIALAAQALLKDEGIVARVVSMPCTQRFDQQALAYRQEVLPPSLPAIAIEAGHPDLWWKYVGSTGAVLGIDRFGESAPAADLYAFFAINAASVVAAARRLLAVPSTAGPNCSSGKLESVD
;
A
#
# COMPACT_ATOMS: atom_id res chain seq x y z
N MET A 1 9.15 41.69 11.12
CA MET A 1 8.13 41.33 12.18
C MET A 1 8.51 41.90 13.52
N PRO A 2 7.56 42.22 14.48
CA PRO A 2 7.85 42.69 15.83
C PRO A 2 8.72 41.71 16.62
N THR A 3 9.63 42.18 17.45
CA THR A 3 10.58 41.36 18.24
C THR A 3 9.88 40.31 19.11
N ALA A 4 8.75 40.70 19.75
CA ALA A 4 7.96 39.77 20.57
C ALA A 4 7.40 38.58 19.77
N PHE A 5 6.96 38.81 18.54
CA PHE A 5 6.46 37.74 17.64
C PHE A 5 7.58 36.79 17.24
N ARG A 6 8.76 37.28 16.87
CA ARG A 6 9.92 36.43 16.57
C ARG A 6 10.34 35.56 17.77
N LYS A 7 10.28 36.16 18.99
CA LYS A 7 10.59 35.40 20.21
C LYS A 7 9.60 34.27 20.46
N LEU A 8 8.29 34.51 20.24
CA LEU A 8 7.26 33.47 20.40
C LEU A 8 7.46 32.33 19.37
N ARG A 9 7.71 32.67 18.10
CA ARG A 9 7.98 31.65 17.05
C ARG A 9 9.16 30.75 17.42
N ARG A 10 10.29 31.33 17.84
CA ARG A 10 11.46 30.58 18.30
C ARG A 10 11.11 29.64 19.47
N ARG A 11 10.29 30.11 20.44
CA ARG A 11 9.83 29.25 21.55
C ARG A 11 8.90 28.14 21.07
N CYS A 12 8.05 28.39 20.09
CA CYS A 12 7.21 27.38 19.46
C CYS A 12 8.05 26.30 18.75
N ALA A 13 9.07 26.68 17.99
CA ALA A 13 9.98 25.73 17.38
C ALA A 13 10.79 24.94 18.44
N ASN A 14 11.23 25.61 19.52
CA ASN A 14 11.94 24.94 20.62
C ASN A 14 11.05 23.93 21.34
N ALA A 15 9.74 24.16 21.46
CA ALA A 15 8.83 23.15 22.01
C ALA A 15 8.85 21.84 21.22
N LEU A 16 8.88 21.89 19.87
CA LEU A 16 9.04 20.71 19.03
C LEU A 16 10.37 20.01 19.30
N ARG A 17 11.48 20.77 19.37
CA ARG A 17 12.82 20.24 19.64
C ARG A 17 12.86 19.49 20.95
N PHE A 18 12.36 20.10 22.03
CA PHE A 18 12.45 19.51 23.36
C PHE A 18 11.49 18.36 23.57
N LEU A 19 10.28 18.38 23.01
CA LEU A 19 9.42 17.19 23.02
C LEU A 19 10.09 15.99 22.30
N ALA A 20 10.74 16.25 21.17
CA ALA A 20 11.45 15.19 20.44
C ALA A 20 12.67 14.66 21.23
N ILE A 21 13.50 15.54 21.76
CA ILE A 21 14.68 15.17 22.57
C ILE A 21 14.26 14.39 23.82
N ASP A 22 13.26 14.90 24.55
CA ASP A 22 12.83 14.31 25.82
C ASP A 22 12.24 12.91 25.61
N ALA A 23 11.41 12.73 24.54
CA ALA A 23 10.80 11.45 24.22
C ALA A 23 11.86 10.42 23.75
N VAL A 24 12.80 10.83 22.90
CA VAL A 24 13.92 9.96 22.45
C VAL A 24 14.80 9.57 23.62
N GLN A 25 15.08 10.51 24.54
CA GLN A 25 15.88 10.23 25.72
C GLN A 25 15.15 9.30 26.70
N ALA A 26 13.86 9.51 26.93
CA ALA A 26 13.04 8.64 27.79
C ALA A 26 12.96 7.21 27.25
N ALA A 27 12.78 7.06 25.94
CA ALA A 27 12.76 5.76 25.27
C ALA A 27 14.14 5.12 25.13
N ASN A 28 15.22 5.87 25.37
CA ASN A 28 16.61 5.49 25.07
C ASN A 28 16.76 4.94 23.63
N SER A 29 15.93 5.42 22.70
CA SER A 29 15.88 4.98 21.30
C SER A 29 15.15 6.02 20.45
N GLY A 30 15.67 6.32 19.28
CA GLY A 30 15.01 7.23 18.32
C GLY A 30 15.99 8.17 17.63
N HIS A 31 15.43 9.11 16.87
CA HIS A 31 16.17 10.00 15.98
C HIS A 31 15.84 11.47 16.32
N PRO A 32 16.65 12.13 17.17
CA PRO A 32 16.36 13.50 17.57
C PRO A 32 16.85 14.55 16.58
N GLY A 33 17.85 14.22 15.75
CA GLY A 33 18.59 15.20 14.95
C GLY A 33 17.75 15.90 13.89
N MET A 34 17.00 15.15 13.10
CA MET A 34 16.09 15.68 12.09
C MET A 34 14.95 16.54 12.72
N PRO A 35 14.23 16.09 13.75
CA PRO A 35 13.26 16.93 14.47
C PRO A 35 13.84 18.27 14.95
N MET A 36 15.06 18.26 15.46
CA MET A 36 15.73 19.49 15.90
C MET A 36 16.06 20.43 14.73
N GLY A 37 16.52 19.88 13.61
CA GLY A 37 16.86 20.64 12.39
C GLY A 37 15.64 21.26 11.72
N MET A 38 14.57 20.50 11.57
CA MET A 38 13.38 20.96 10.83
C MET A 38 12.32 21.68 11.67
N ALA A 39 12.56 21.90 12.96
CA ALA A 39 11.55 22.49 13.85
C ALA A 39 11.06 23.88 13.43
N ASP A 40 11.94 24.75 12.88
CA ASP A 40 11.55 26.07 12.42
C ASP A 40 10.69 25.99 11.15
N ILE A 41 11.02 25.11 10.24
CA ILE A 41 10.23 24.86 9.01
C ILE A 41 8.84 24.34 9.38
N ALA A 42 8.79 23.38 10.31
CA ALA A 42 7.54 22.80 10.78
C ALA A 42 6.66 23.85 11.50
N GLU A 43 7.27 24.72 12.31
CA GLU A 43 6.56 25.82 12.98
C GLU A 43 5.88 26.75 12.00
N VAL A 44 6.63 27.20 10.97
CA VAL A 44 6.07 28.08 9.95
C VAL A 44 4.95 27.41 9.17
N LEU A 45 5.17 26.18 8.70
CA LEU A 45 4.19 25.47 7.91
C LEU A 45 2.90 25.18 8.69
N TRP A 46 3.00 24.55 9.85
CA TRP A 46 1.83 24.07 10.58
C TRP A 46 1.00 25.18 11.23
N ARG A 47 1.64 26.23 11.73
CA ARG A 47 0.90 27.31 12.40
C ARG A 47 0.32 28.35 11.45
N HIS A 48 0.87 28.48 10.24
CA HIS A 48 0.50 29.60 9.36
C HIS A 48 0.01 29.21 7.98
N HIS A 49 0.28 27.97 7.52
CA HIS A 49 -0.02 27.57 6.15
C HIS A 49 -0.82 26.31 6.01
N LEU A 50 -0.71 25.36 6.94
CA LEU A 50 -1.38 24.05 6.86
C LEU A 50 -2.87 24.21 7.23
N LYS A 51 -3.74 23.87 6.30
CA LYS A 51 -5.20 23.82 6.50
C LYS A 51 -5.60 22.47 7.09
N HIS A 52 -5.85 22.41 8.38
CA HIS A 52 -6.22 21.20 9.08
C HIS A 52 -7.18 21.45 10.23
N ASN A 53 -7.90 20.41 10.68
CA ASN A 53 -8.73 20.48 11.88
C ASN A 53 -8.41 19.31 12.81
N PRO A 54 -7.75 19.55 13.95
CA PRO A 54 -7.44 18.51 14.92
C PRO A 54 -8.64 17.72 15.45
N ALA A 55 -9.83 18.36 15.51
CA ALA A 55 -11.07 17.73 15.94
C ALA A 55 -11.68 16.82 14.87
N ASN A 56 -11.30 16.98 13.59
CA ASN A 56 -11.70 16.11 12.49
C ASN A 56 -10.52 15.79 11.57
N PRO A 57 -9.66 14.83 11.95
CA PRO A 57 -8.50 14.42 11.16
C PRO A 57 -8.83 13.85 9.77
N LEU A 58 -10.09 13.52 9.54
CA LEU A 58 -10.58 12.93 8.28
C LEU A 58 -11.33 13.94 7.40
N TRP A 59 -11.31 15.23 7.73
CA TRP A 59 -11.94 16.27 6.89
C TRP A 59 -11.45 16.18 5.44
N ALA A 60 -12.38 16.09 4.50
CA ALA A 60 -12.09 15.78 3.10
C ALA A 60 -11.14 16.78 2.43
N ASP A 61 -11.34 18.10 2.69
CA ASP A 61 -10.56 19.18 2.07
C ASP A 61 -9.43 19.73 2.97
N ARG A 62 -8.94 18.92 3.95
CA ARG A 62 -7.73 19.25 4.72
C ARG A 62 -6.49 19.15 3.83
N ASP A 63 -5.48 19.95 4.10
CA ASP A 63 -4.14 19.68 3.55
C ASP A 63 -3.60 18.35 4.08
N ARG A 64 -2.76 17.68 3.29
CA ARG A 64 -2.08 16.45 3.67
C ARG A 64 -0.64 16.76 4.04
N PHE A 65 -0.18 16.24 5.17
CA PHE A 65 1.21 16.35 5.59
C PHE A 65 1.86 14.98 5.67
N VAL A 66 2.93 14.77 4.92
CA VAL A 66 3.69 13.52 4.85
C VAL A 66 5.11 13.73 5.37
N LEU A 67 5.46 13.02 6.44
CA LEU A 67 6.83 12.94 6.92
C LEU A 67 7.52 11.75 6.25
N SER A 68 8.14 11.96 5.07
CA SER A 68 8.77 10.88 4.30
C SER A 68 10.08 10.42 4.93
N ASN A 69 10.84 11.31 5.58
CA ASN A 69 11.94 10.97 6.47
C ASN A 69 11.40 10.51 7.84
N GLY A 70 10.63 9.41 7.81
CA GLY A 70 9.83 8.91 8.92
C GLY A 70 10.59 8.53 10.19
N HIS A 71 11.93 8.40 10.13
CA HIS A 71 12.76 8.24 11.31
C HIS A 71 12.64 9.44 12.27
N GLY A 72 12.37 10.65 11.76
CA GLY A 72 12.07 11.85 12.54
C GLY A 72 10.65 11.88 13.13
N SER A 73 10.03 10.75 13.39
CA SER A 73 8.63 10.58 13.82
C SER A 73 8.21 11.48 14.96
N MET A 74 9.11 11.74 15.93
CA MET A 74 8.82 12.60 17.06
C MET A 74 8.52 14.05 16.67
N LEU A 75 9.02 14.54 15.51
CA LEU A 75 8.58 15.84 14.99
C LEU A 75 7.08 15.82 14.71
N LEU A 76 6.59 14.81 14.00
CA LEU A 76 5.17 14.68 13.66
C LEU A 76 4.32 14.49 14.92
N TYR A 77 4.74 13.67 15.86
CA TYR A 77 3.98 13.45 17.10
C TYR A 77 3.93 14.73 17.97
N ALA A 78 5.02 15.47 18.05
CA ALA A 78 5.03 16.76 18.73
C ALA A 78 4.10 17.80 18.05
N LEU A 79 4.07 17.84 16.72
CA LEU A 79 3.16 18.68 15.93
C LEU A 79 1.71 18.33 16.19
N LEU A 80 1.36 17.05 16.14
CA LEU A 80 0.00 16.57 16.39
C LEU A 80 -0.45 16.89 17.82
N HIS A 81 0.39 16.61 18.82
CA HIS A 81 0.11 16.93 20.23
C HIS A 81 -0.14 18.43 20.43
N LEU A 82 0.78 19.25 19.97
CA LEU A 82 0.71 20.70 20.18
C LEU A 82 -0.46 21.35 19.44
N SER A 83 -0.79 20.86 18.24
CA SER A 83 -1.92 21.36 17.45
C SER A 83 -3.29 20.97 18.01
N GLY A 84 -3.34 20.01 18.96
CA GLY A 84 -4.57 19.62 19.64
C GLY A 84 -5.30 18.40 19.07
N TYR A 85 -4.59 17.53 18.32
CA TYR A 85 -5.10 16.21 17.97
C TYR A 85 -5.24 15.30 19.21
N ASP A 86 -5.96 14.17 19.07
CA ASP A 86 -6.10 13.17 20.14
C ASP A 86 -4.79 12.38 20.35
N LEU A 87 -3.79 13.12 20.84
CA LEU A 87 -2.47 12.59 21.18
C LEU A 87 -1.98 13.27 22.47
N PRO A 88 -2.35 12.78 23.64
CA PRO A 88 -1.97 13.38 24.92
C PRO A 88 -0.47 13.21 25.19
N ILE A 89 0.06 14.02 26.14
CA ILE A 89 1.50 14.07 26.46
C ILE A 89 2.02 12.73 26.97
N GLU A 90 1.18 11.96 27.64
CA GLU A 90 1.49 10.63 28.18
C GLU A 90 1.86 9.65 27.05
N GLU A 91 1.29 9.81 25.85
CA GLU A 91 1.66 9.00 24.69
C GLU A 91 3.05 9.39 24.15
N LEU A 92 3.42 10.67 24.20
CA LEU A 92 4.77 11.11 23.84
C LEU A 92 5.81 10.58 24.84
N GLN A 93 5.48 10.55 26.14
CA GLN A 93 6.30 9.95 27.20
C GLN A 93 6.49 8.44 27.00
N ARG A 94 5.54 7.77 26.33
CA ARG A 94 5.55 6.34 26.00
C ARG A 94 6.05 6.08 24.58
N PHE A 95 6.81 6.98 23.99
CA PHE A 95 7.38 6.80 22.66
C PHE A 95 8.09 5.46 22.51
N ARG A 96 7.78 4.73 21.43
CA ARG A 96 8.31 3.38 21.13
C ARG A 96 7.98 2.31 22.17
N GLN A 97 6.97 2.51 23.03
CA GLN A 97 6.50 1.48 23.95
C GLN A 97 5.36 0.69 23.33
N LEU A 98 5.22 -0.58 23.77
CA LEU A 98 4.16 -1.47 23.30
C LEU A 98 2.78 -0.83 23.50
N HIS A 99 1.95 -0.84 22.45
CA HIS A 99 0.60 -0.27 22.41
C HIS A 99 0.50 1.25 22.63
N SER A 100 1.60 2.01 22.53
CA SER A 100 1.52 3.47 22.51
C SER A 100 1.02 3.98 21.17
N LYS A 101 0.39 5.18 21.18
CA LYS A 101 0.02 5.89 19.95
C LYS A 101 1.21 6.54 19.24
N THR A 102 2.43 6.34 19.72
CA THR A 102 3.67 6.91 19.19
C THR A 102 4.67 5.82 18.82
N PRO A 103 4.39 4.99 17.80
CA PRO A 103 5.32 3.97 17.32
C PRO A 103 6.64 4.61 16.81
N GLY A 104 7.65 3.78 16.59
CA GLY A 104 9.00 4.23 16.21
C GLY A 104 9.08 5.03 14.92
N HIS A 105 8.18 4.77 14.00
CA HIS A 105 7.95 5.50 12.76
C HIS A 105 6.45 5.77 12.62
N PRO A 106 6.00 6.80 11.86
CA PRO A 106 4.57 7.08 11.70
C PRO A 106 3.82 5.89 11.12
N GLU A 107 2.69 5.52 11.74
CA GLU A 107 1.83 4.44 11.29
C GLU A 107 0.40 4.94 11.06
N TYR A 108 -0.08 4.77 9.83
CA TYR A 108 -1.46 5.10 9.45
C TYR A 108 -2.45 4.24 10.23
N GLY A 109 -3.49 4.89 10.77
CA GLY A 109 -4.54 4.22 11.54
C GLY A 109 -4.20 3.99 13.02
N ILE A 110 -2.97 4.27 13.47
CA ILE A 110 -2.58 4.21 14.89
C ILE A 110 -2.66 5.59 15.55
N THR A 111 -2.09 6.61 14.92
CA THR A 111 -2.07 7.98 15.44
C THR A 111 -2.99 8.87 14.61
N ALA A 112 -3.95 9.54 15.25
CA ALA A 112 -4.84 10.49 14.57
C ALA A 112 -4.03 11.61 13.91
N GLY A 113 -4.28 11.89 12.62
CA GLY A 113 -3.56 12.89 11.84
C GLY A 113 -2.31 12.41 11.11
N VAL A 114 -1.92 11.13 11.27
CA VAL A 114 -0.89 10.50 10.43
C VAL A 114 -1.52 10.08 9.11
N GLU A 115 -1.04 10.66 8.00
CA GLU A 115 -1.62 10.46 6.66
C GLU A 115 -1.11 9.19 5.97
N THR A 116 0.08 8.70 6.34
CA THR A 116 0.67 7.49 5.76
C THR A 116 1.72 6.88 6.69
N THR A 117 1.90 5.57 6.59
CA THR A 117 3.01 4.86 7.24
C THR A 117 4.30 5.14 6.48
N THR A 118 5.31 5.63 7.20
CA THR A 118 6.65 5.89 6.68
C THR A 118 7.72 5.20 7.53
N GLY A 119 9.00 5.35 7.16
CA GLY A 119 10.12 4.62 7.74
C GLY A 119 10.98 4.03 6.63
N PRO A 120 10.43 3.22 5.70
CA PRO A 120 11.13 2.93 4.45
C PRO A 120 11.22 4.21 3.59
N LEU A 121 12.45 4.73 3.43
CA LEU A 121 12.71 6.02 2.79
C LEU A 121 12.21 6.07 1.34
N GLY A 122 11.82 7.25 0.87
CA GLY A 122 11.30 7.46 -0.49
C GLY A 122 9.81 7.13 -0.68
N GLN A 123 9.26 6.15 0.02
CA GLN A 123 7.85 5.76 -0.17
C GLN A 123 6.86 6.82 0.28
N GLY A 124 7.14 7.55 1.38
CA GLY A 124 6.30 8.66 1.80
C GLY A 124 6.20 9.76 0.74
N LEU A 125 7.30 10.09 0.06
CA LEU A 125 7.31 11.03 -1.05
C LEU A 125 6.45 10.53 -2.23
N ALA A 126 6.56 9.24 -2.58
CA ALA A 126 5.72 8.63 -3.60
C ALA A 126 4.23 8.63 -3.21
N ASN A 127 3.92 8.37 -1.92
CA ASN A 127 2.54 8.49 -1.44
C ASN A 127 2.03 9.95 -1.53
N ALA A 128 2.86 10.95 -1.22
CA ALA A 128 2.51 12.36 -1.37
C ALA A 128 2.21 12.72 -2.85
N VAL A 129 2.95 12.15 -3.80
CA VAL A 129 2.63 12.27 -5.23
C VAL A 129 1.25 11.68 -5.54
N GLY A 130 0.92 10.52 -4.98
CA GLY A 130 -0.40 9.89 -5.13
C GLY A 130 -1.53 10.73 -4.54
N MET A 131 -1.31 11.32 -3.36
CA MET A 131 -2.29 12.20 -2.72
C MET A 131 -2.54 13.46 -3.57
N ALA A 132 -1.49 14.10 -4.08
CA ALA A 132 -1.62 15.26 -4.94
C ALA A 132 -2.27 14.94 -6.30
N LEU A 133 -2.04 13.73 -6.82
CA LEU A 133 -2.74 13.24 -8.00
C LEU A 133 -4.24 13.08 -7.73
N ALA A 134 -4.61 12.47 -6.61
CA ALA A 134 -6.00 12.28 -6.22
C ALA A 134 -6.73 13.62 -6.01
N GLU A 135 -6.09 14.58 -5.33
CA GLU A 135 -6.62 15.95 -5.18
C GLU A 135 -6.95 16.56 -6.55
N ARG A 136 -5.97 16.54 -7.47
CA ARG A 136 -6.15 17.10 -8.80
C ARG A 136 -7.32 16.45 -9.54
N LEU A 137 -7.37 15.11 -9.60
CA LEU A 137 -8.42 14.37 -10.31
C LEU A 137 -9.81 14.59 -9.70
N LEU A 138 -9.90 14.68 -8.36
CA LEU A 138 -11.16 15.02 -7.68
C LEU A 138 -11.58 16.46 -7.96
N GLY A 139 -10.63 17.40 -7.92
CA GLY A 139 -10.89 18.80 -8.24
C GLY A 139 -11.44 18.99 -9.64
N GLU A 140 -10.81 18.35 -10.65
CA GLU A 140 -11.29 18.38 -12.03
C GLU A 140 -12.66 17.69 -12.21
N THR A 141 -12.95 16.66 -11.39
CA THR A 141 -14.22 15.94 -11.44
C THR A 141 -15.35 16.70 -10.78
N PHE A 142 -15.12 17.27 -9.59
CA PHE A 142 -16.20 17.77 -8.74
C PHE A 142 -16.29 19.29 -8.63
N ASN A 143 -15.19 20.03 -8.77
CA ASN A 143 -15.24 21.48 -8.69
C ASN A 143 -16.09 22.08 -9.82
N ARG A 144 -16.85 23.11 -9.50
CA ARG A 144 -17.68 23.85 -10.45
C ARG A 144 -17.44 25.37 -10.27
N PRO A 145 -17.72 26.20 -11.28
CA PRO A 145 -17.64 27.66 -11.12
C PRO A 145 -18.37 28.12 -9.85
N ALA A 146 -17.71 28.93 -9.05
CA ALA A 146 -18.13 29.40 -7.72
C ALA A 146 -18.21 28.32 -6.60
N HIS A 147 -17.91 27.07 -6.87
CA HIS A 147 -17.99 25.96 -5.91
C HIS A 147 -16.72 25.10 -5.92
N ASN A 148 -15.64 25.59 -5.33
CA ASN A 148 -14.43 24.81 -5.10
C ASN A 148 -14.56 24.01 -3.81
N ILE A 149 -14.83 22.71 -3.93
CA ILE A 149 -14.99 21.79 -2.79
C ILE A 149 -13.74 20.92 -2.56
N VAL A 150 -12.82 20.87 -3.54
CA VAL A 150 -11.52 20.21 -3.46
C VAL A 150 -10.46 21.25 -3.80
N ASP A 151 -9.74 21.73 -2.76
CA ASP A 151 -8.72 22.78 -2.92
C ASP A 151 -7.75 22.72 -1.74
N HIS A 152 -6.91 21.69 -1.72
CA HIS A 152 -5.93 21.46 -0.65
C HIS A 152 -4.56 21.11 -1.21
N TYR A 153 -3.55 21.33 -0.41
CA TYR A 153 -2.16 21.00 -0.74
C TYR A 153 -1.76 19.67 -0.13
N THR A 154 -0.76 19.04 -0.74
CA THR A 154 0.01 17.97 -0.14
C THR A 154 1.42 18.49 0.14
N TYR A 155 1.82 18.45 1.41
CA TYR A 155 3.15 18.82 1.87
C TYR A 155 3.93 17.57 2.24
N ALA A 156 5.21 17.50 1.86
CA ALA A 156 6.08 16.42 2.28
C ALA A 156 7.41 16.95 2.80
N PHE A 157 7.89 16.36 3.91
CA PHE A 157 9.26 16.54 4.38
C PHE A 157 10.10 15.35 3.96
N ILE A 158 11.27 15.63 3.40
CA ILE A 158 12.23 14.63 2.91
C ILE A 158 13.66 15.02 3.35
N GLY A 159 14.55 14.04 3.38
CA GLY A 159 15.98 14.26 3.59
C GLY A 159 16.81 13.59 2.48
N ASP A 160 18.14 13.66 2.60
CA ASP A 160 19.10 13.09 1.64
C ASP A 160 18.80 11.62 1.32
N GLY A 161 18.57 10.79 2.35
CA GLY A 161 18.27 9.38 2.17
C GLY A 161 16.98 9.12 1.38
N CYS A 162 15.96 9.99 1.51
CA CYS A 162 14.76 9.88 0.68
C CYS A 162 15.09 10.13 -0.80
N LEU A 163 16.02 11.05 -1.08
CA LEU A 163 16.41 11.41 -2.45
C LEU A 163 17.40 10.44 -3.09
N MET A 164 18.10 9.64 -2.29
CA MET A 164 18.94 8.53 -2.76
C MET A 164 18.12 7.34 -3.26
N GLU A 165 16.92 7.13 -2.72
CA GLU A 165 16.05 6.02 -3.10
C GLU A 165 15.56 6.13 -4.55
N GLY A 166 15.67 5.02 -5.31
CA GLY A 166 15.23 4.96 -6.70
C GLY A 166 13.76 5.32 -6.90
N VAL A 167 12.89 4.91 -5.96
CA VAL A 167 11.45 5.21 -6.00
C VAL A 167 11.15 6.72 -5.99
N SER A 168 12.01 7.53 -5.39
CA SER A 168 11.88 9.01 -5.42
C SER A 168 12.10 9.57 -6.82
N HIS A 169 13.07 9.02 -7.57
CA HIS A 169 13.29 9.39 -8.99
C HIS A 169 12.07 9.04 -9.84
N GLU A 170 11.52 7.84 -9.67
CA GLU A 170 10.32 7.38 -10.39
C GLU A 170 9.13 8.30 -10.11
N ALA A 171 8.83 8.55 -8.83
CA ALA A 171 7.67 9.33 -8.41
C ALA A 171 7.81 10.83 -8.79
N CYS A 172 8.97 11.45 -8.54
CA CYS A 172 9.16 12.87 -8.80
C CYS A 172 9.18 13.20 -10.29
N SER A 173 9.78 12.33 -11.12
CA SER A 173 9.72 12.46 -12.57
C SER A 173 8.29 12.45 -13.10
N LEU A 174 7.46 11.53 -12.60
CA LEU A 174 6.05 11.45 -12.97
C LEU A 174 5.24 12.64 -12.45
N ALA A 175 5.48 13.10 -11.20
CA ALA A 175 4.81 14.26 -10.63
C ALA A 175 5.02 15.54 -11.45
N GLY A 176 6.24 15.78 -11.92
CA GLY A 176 6.55 16.89 -12.82
C GLY A 176 5.82 16.76 -14.16
N ARG A 177 5.81 15.57 -14.75
CA ARG A 177 5.09 15.30 -16.01
C ARG A 177 3.57 15.51 -15.88
N LEU A 178 3.01 15.11 -14.74
CA LEU A 178 1.60 15.31 -14.43
C LEU A 178 1.27 16.73 -13.95
N SER A 179 2.27 17.60 -13.75
CA SER A 179 2.07 18.99 -13.31
C SER A 179 1.29 19.13 -12.01
N LEU A 180 1.63 18.35 -10.98
CA LEU A 180 0.92 18.31 -9.69
C LEU A 180 1.20 19.56 -8.85
N SER A 181 0.57 20.67 -9.20
CA SER A 181 0.86 22.01 -8.66
C SER A 181 0.51 22.18 -7.17
N ARG A 182 -0.29 21.28 -6.59
CA ARG A 182 -0.64 21.27 -5.16
C ARG A 182 0.36 20.46 -4.32
N LEU A 183 1.41 19.90 -4.91
CA LEU A 183 2.48 19.20 -4.22
C LEU A 183 3.63 20.16 -3.90
N ILE A 184 3.93 20.34 -2.61
CA ILE A 184 5.04 21.16 -2.09
C ILE A 184 5.91 20.28 -1.20
N VAL A 185 7.17 20.12 -1.58
CA VAL A 185 8.13 19.25 -0.90
C VAL A 185 9.24 20.12 -0.29
N PHE A 186 9.52 19.89 1.00
CA PHE A 186 10.63 20.52 1.72
C PHE A 186 11.77 19.50 1.83
N TYR A 187 12.91 19.85 1.28
CA TYR A 187 14.12 19.07 1.37
C TYR A 187 14.98 19.57 2.51
N ASP A 188 15.17 18.72 3.50
CA ASP A 188 16.08 18.88 4.64
C ASP A 188 17.52 18.67 4.14
N ASP A 189 18.13 19.73 3.62
CA ASP A 189 19.48 19.75 3.08
C ASP A 189 20.49 20.01 4.21
N ASN A 190 20.80 18.98 4.98
CA ASN A 190 21.67 19.06 6.16
C ASN A 190 23.03 18.36 5.98
N ASP A 191 23.30 17.73 4.83
CA ASP A 191 24.57 17.08 4.46
C ASP A 191 24.97 15.89 5.36
N ILE A 192 24.03 15.31 6.15
CA ILE A 192 24.34 14.25 7.11
C ILE A 192 23.36 13.08 6.98
N SER A 193 23.92 11.88 6.88
CA SER A 193 23.21 10.61 7.05
C SER A 193 23.73 9.86 8.28
N ILE A 194 23.27 8.62 8.50
CA ILE A 194 23.73 7.80 9.62
C ILE A 194 25.22 7.43 9.53
N ASP A 195 25.77 7.34 8.31
CA ASP A 195 27.17 7.04 8.05
C ASP A 195 28.09 8.28 8.07
N GLY A 196 27.51 9.48 8.27
CA GLY A 196 28.26 10.74 8.30
C GLY A 196 27.89 11.69 7.19
N ARG A 197 28.85 12.50 6.71
CA ARG A 197 28.64 13.45 5.62
C ARG A 197 28.33 12.73 4.32
N VAL A 198 27.26 13.14 3.64
CA VAL A 198 26.75 12.45 2.42
C VAL A 198 27.58 12.74 1.17
N GLN A 199 28.36 13.82 1.14
CA GLN A 199 29.10 14.30 -0.03
C GLN A 199 29.95 13.19 -0.73
N PRO A 200 30.59 12.22 -0.04
CA PRO A 200 31.35 11.19 -0.73
C PRO A 200 30.53 10.21 -1.58
N TRP A 201 29.22 10.08 -1.33
CA TRP A 201 28.34 9.13 -2.04
C TRP A 201 27.04 9.74 -2.56
N PHE A 202 26.75 11.00 -2.22
CA PHE A 202 25.61 11.74 -2.73
C PHE A 202 25.99 13.19 -2.97
N ALA A 203 26.36 13.49 -4.21
CA ALA A 203 26.82 14.80 -4.63
C ALA A 203 25.99 15.34 -5.82
N ASP A 204 24.75 14.86 -5.96
CA ASP A 204 23.83 15.29 -7.00
C ASP A 204 23.49 16.77 -6.83
N ASP A 205 23.41 17.50 -7.94
CA ASP A 205 22.79 18.83 -7.98
C ASP A 205 21.27 18.66 -7.90
N THR A 206 20.75 18.49 -6.67
CA THR A 206 19.32 18.24 -6.41
C THR A 206 18.42 19.32 -7.04
N PRO A 207 18.72 20.63 -6.95
CA PRO A 207 17.98 21.65 -7.66
C PRO A 207 17.84 21.37 -9.15
N LYS A 208 18.95 21.18 -9.88
CA LYS A 208 18.94 20.91 -11.33
C LYS A 208 18.24 19.59 -11.67
N ARG A 209 18.40 18.56 -10.84
CA ARG A 209 17.69 17.29 -11.03
C ARG A 209 16.17 17.48 -11.01
N PHE A 210 15.64 18.25 -10.06
CA PHE A 210 14.20 18.52 -9.98
C PHE A 210 13.72 19.47 -11.08
N GLU A 211 14.52 20.46 -11.47
CA GLU A 211 14.23 21.29 -12.64
C GLU A 211 14.11 20.43 -13.92
N ALA A 212 14.99 19.43 -14.09
CA ALA A 212 14.93 18.49 -15.21
C ALA A 212 13.67 17.61 -15.17
N TYR A 213 13.13 17.30 -13.98
CA TYR A 213 11.81 16.65 -13.85
C TYR A 213 10.63 17.59 -14.18
N GLY A 214 10.86 18.87 -14.38
CA GLY A 214 9.81 19.85 -14.64
C GLY A 214 9.20 20.48 -13.39
N TRP A 215 9.84 20.33 -12.24
CA TRP A 215 9.44 20.98 -11.00
C TRP A 215 9.84 22.45 -10.97
N ARG A 216 9.16 23.23 -10.16
CA ARG A 216 9.66 24.50 -9.65
C ARG A 216 10.59 24.22 -8.48
N VAL A 217 11.73 24.91 -8.43
CA VAL A 217 12.68 24.78 -7.32
C VAL A 217 12.89 26.13 -6.65
N VAL A 218 12.88 26.15 -5.32
CA VAL A 218 13.34 27.25 -4.47
C VAL A 218 14.67 26.79 -3.87
N PRO A 219 15.82 27.15 -4.47
CA PRO A 219 17.09 26.47 -4.22
C PRO A 219 17.79 26.88 -2.91
N HIS A 220 17.46 28.03 -2.35
CA HIS A 220 18.18 28.62 -1.22
C HIS A 220 17.18 29.15 -0.17
N CYS A 221 16.68 28.26 0.68
CA CYS A 221 15.88 28.60 1.84
C CYS A 221 16.73 28.39 3.10
N ASP A 222 16.92 29.42 3.91
CA ASP A 222 17.48 29.24 5.26
C ASP A 222 16.41 28.56 6.13
N GLY A 223 16.62 27.29 6.45
CA GLY A 223 15.69 26.47 7.23
C GLY A 223 15.60 26.85 8.71
N HIS A 224 16.40 27.81 9.18
CA HIS A 224 16.38 28.37 10.53
C HIS A 224 15.91 29.82 10.58
N ASP A 225 15.62 30.44 9.43
CA ASP A 225 15.03 31.77 9.35
C ASP A 225 13.55 31.70 8.93
N ALA A 226 12.66 32.02 9.86
CA ALA A 226 11.23 31.97 9.66
C ALA A 226 10.74 32.93 8.55
N ASP A 227 11.42 34.05 8.28
CA ASP A 227 11.05 34.98 7.21
C ASP A 227 11.44 34.38 5.84
N SER A 228 12.60 33.68 5.74
CA SER A 228 13.02 32.92 4.56
C SER A 228 12.05 31.79 4.22
N ILE A 229 11.66 30.99 5.22
CA ILE A 229 10.71 29.88 5.09
C ILE A 229 9.34 30.40 4.64
N GLU A 230 8.83 31.44 5.27
CA GLU A 230 7.56 32.10 4.91
C GLU A 230 7.54 32.55 3.45
N ALA A 231 8.62 33.20 3.00
CA ALA A 231 8.77 33.66 1.61
C ALA A 231 8.79 32.49 0.63
N ALA A 232 9.49 31.40 0.97
CA ALA A 232 9.56 30.18 0.15
C ALA A 232 8.19 29.52 -0.01
N ILE A 233 7.43 29.39 1.08
CA ILE A 233 6.08 28.80 1.04
C ILE A 233 5.13 29.67 0.23
N ARG A 234 5.12 30.98 0.42
CA ARG A 234 4.31 31.89 -0.39
C ARG A 234 4.64 31.79 -1.88
N MET A 235 5.92 31.72 -2.21
CA MET A 235 6.37 31.52 -3.57
C MET A 235 5.88 30.16 -4.13
N ALA A 236 5.96 29.09 -3.36
CA ALA A 236 5.49 27.77 -3.76
C ALA A 236 3.97 27.75 -4.02
N LYS A 237 3.19 28.50 -3.23
CA LYS A 237 1.73 28.61 -3.40
C LYS A 237 1.29 29.48 -4.59
N THR A 238 2.18 30.26 -5.19
CA THR A 238 1.84 30.99 -6.43
C THR A 238 1.62 30.00 -7.56
N GLN A 239 0.44 30.04 -8.18
CA GLN A 239 0.04 29.10 -9.23
C GLN A 239 0.96 29.15 -10.45
N ASN A 240 1.58 28.06 -10.82
CA ASN A 240 2.47 27.95 -11.96
C ASN A 240 2.34 26.61 -12.72
N GLY A 241 1.38 25.76 -12.31
CA GLY A 241 1.13 24.47 -12.94
C GLY A 241 2.24 23.43 -12.73
N ARG A 242 3.06 23.54 -11.66
CA ARG A 242 4.19 22.63 -11.39
C ARG A 242 4.25 22.28 -9.90
N PRO A 243 4.67 21.06 -9.53
CA PRO A 243 5.05 20.77 -8.16
C PRO A 243 6.27 21.59 -7.75
N THR A 244 6.43 21.87 -6.46
CA THR A 244 7.52 22.72 -5.95
C THR A 244 8.41 21.96 -4.98
N LEU A 245 9.72 22.03 -5.17
CA LEU A 245 10.74 21.65 -4.20
C LEU A 245 11.30 22.92 -3.54
N ILE A 246 11.32 22.94 -2.20
CA ILE A 246 11.99 23.97 -1.40
C ILE A 246 13.23 23.31 -0.77
N CYS A 247 14.43 23.71 -1.20
CA CYS A 247 15.67 23.23 -0.62
C CYS A 247 15.99 24.06 0.62
N CYS A 248 15.80 23.46 1.79
CA CYS A 248 15.99 24.11 3.08
C CYS A 248 17.35 23.73 3.66
N LYS A 249 18.29 24.68 3.68
CA LYS A 249 19.57 24.45 4.36
C LYS A 249 19.33 24.44 5.86
N THR A 250 19.64 23.32 6.49
CA THR A 250 19.45 23.11 7.93
C THR A 250 20.71 22.58 8.59
N MET A 251 20.67 22.48 9.90
CA MET A 251 21.66 21.78 10.70
C MET A 251 20.97 20.64 11.46
N ILE A 252 21.35 19.41 11.18
CA ILE A 252 20.88 18.27 11.97
C ILE A 252 21.28 18.46 13.45
N GLY A 253 20.34 18.22 14.37
CA GLY A 253 20.62 18.45 15.79
C GLY A 253 20.80 19.93 16.17
N PHE A 254 20.12 20.85 15.45
CA PHE A 254 20.22 22.29 15.71
C PHE A 254 19.98 22.64 17.17
N GLY A 255 20.94 23.36 17.77
CA GLY A 255 20.91 23.75 19.17
C GLY A 255 21.69 22.80 20.11
N SER A 256 22.15 21.65 19.63
CA SER A 256 23.08 20.80 20.38
C SER A 256 24.49 21.35 20.22
N PRO A 257 25.14 21.82 21.31
CA PRO A 257 26.39 22.55 21.18
C PRO A 257 27.60 21.68 20.79
N ASN A 258 27.61 20.40 21.17
CA ASN A 258 28.74 19.50 20.92
C ASN A 258 28.47 18.48 19.80
N LYS A 259 27.22 18.16 19.53
CA LYS A 259 26.82 17.12 18.58
C LYS A 259 26.09 17.66 17.33
N GLY A 260 25.65 18.91 17.34
CA GLY A 260 24.97 19.53 16.19
C GLY A 260 25.81 19.49 14.91
N GLY A 261 25.20 19.18 13.77
CA GLY A 261 25.89 19.04 12.48
C GLY A 261 26.71 17.75 12.31
N THR A 262 26.54 16.78 13.21
CA THR A 262 27.24 15.49 13.16
C THR A 262 26.26 14.31 13.06
N HIS A 263 26.76 13.16 12.65
CA HIS A 263 25.96 11.91 12.61
C HIS A 263 25.57 11.38 13.98
N GLU A 264 26.24 11.81 15.07
CA GLU A 264 25.96 11.36 16.44
C GLU A 264 24.54 11.69 16.91
N VAL A 265 23.92 12.72 16.35
CA VAL A 265 22.51 13.09 16.65
C VAL A 265 21.51 12.42 15.73
N HIS A 266 21.96 11.69 14.70
CA HIS A 266 21.05 11.14 13.71
C HIS A 266 20.10 10.11 14.33
N GLY A 267 20.62 9.07 14.93
CA GLY A 267 19.84 7.90 15.38
C GLY A 267 20.06 7.46 16.83
N ALA A 268 20.54 8.36 17.69
CA ALA A 268 20.81 8.05 19.09
C ALA A 268 20.34 9.17 20.03
N PRO A 269 19.99 8.86 21.31
CA PRO A 269 19.73 9.86 22.33
C PRO A 269 20.92 10.80 22.53
N LEU A 270 20.65 12.08 22.81
CA LEU A 270 21.72 13.07 23.05
C LEU A 270 22.53 12.78 24.32
N GLY A 271 21.89 12.20 25.34
CA GLY A 271 22.42 12.06 26.68
C GLY A 271 22.15 13.26 27.58
N ALA A 272 22.06 13.01 28.89
CA ALA A 272 21.59 13.99 29.85
C ALA A 272 22.41 15.30 29.88
N ALA A 273 23.75 15.20 29.76
CA ALA A 273 24.63 16.36 29.74
C ALA A 273 24.40 17.24 28.51
N GLU A 274 24.36 16.65 27.33
CA GLU A 274 24.12 17.37 26.08
C GLU A 274 22.72 18.01 26.05
N ILE A 275 21.70 17.34 26.60
CA ILE A 275 20.34 17.91 26.75
C ILE A 275 20.35 19.14 27.66
N ALA A 276 21.07 19.07 28.79
CA ALA A 276 21.18 20.23 29.70
C ALA A 276 21.87 21.43 29.03
N ASP A 277 22.93 21.17 28.25
CA ASP A 277 23.61 22.20 27.48
C ASP A 277 22.74 22.76 26.35
N THR A 278 22.00 21.92 25.65
CA THR A 278 21.03 22.31 24.64
C THR A 278 19.93 23.20 25.22
N ARG A 279 19.36 22.83 26.40
CA ARG A 279 18.37 23.66 27.10
C ARG A 279 18.92 25.05 27.43
N ARG A 280 20.16 25.11 27.88
CA ARG A 280 20.84 26.37 28.23
C ARG A 280 21.07 27.23 26.99
N LEU A 281 21.59 26.63 25.92
CA LEU A 281 21.86 27.36 24.66
C LEU A 281 20.59 27.90 24.00
N LEU A 282 19.51 27.11 24.00
CA LEU A 282 18.22 27.50 23.41
C LEU A 282 17.30 28.28 24.37
N GLU A 283 17.79 28.64 25.56
CA GLU A 283 17.03 29.38 26.58
C GLU A 283 15.67 28.71 26.92
N TRP A 284 15.70 27.36 27.13
CA TRP A 284 14.51 26.58 27.47
C TRP A 284 14.56 26.04 28.90
N PRO A 285 14.08 26.82 29.90
CA PRO A 285 14.23 26.48 31.30
C PRO A 285 13.20 25.48 31.84
N PHE A 286 12.36 24.94 31.01
CA PHE A 286 11.24 24.07 31.39
C PHE A 286 11.71 22.63 31.60
N ALA A 287 11.01 21.87 32.44
CA ALA A 287 11.25 20.46 32.68
C ALA A 287 10.94 19.62 31.45
N PRO A 288 11.41 18.35 31.38
CA PRO A 288 11.02 17.45 30.30
C PRO A 288 9.50 17.35 30.15
N PHE A 289 9.02 17.39 28.92
CA PHE A 289 7.59 17.37 28.53
C PHE A 289 6.75 18.55 29.04
N GLU A 290 7.34 19.55 29.67
CA GLU A 290 6.65 20.75 30.11
C GLU A 290 6.58 21.79 28.98
N ILE A 291 5.36 22.18 28.61
CA ILE A 291 5.09 23.20 27.58
C ILE A 291 4.43 24.43 28.23
N PRO A 292 5.06 25.61 28.12
CA PRO A 292 4.49 26.83 28.70
C PRO A 292 3.16 27.22 28.05
N ALA A 293 2.29 27.83 28.84
CA ALA A 293 0.90 28.13 28.47
C ALA A 293 0.77 29.00 27.20
N ASP A 294 1.64 29.98 27.03
CA ASP A 294 1.65 30.85 25.86
C ASP A 294 2.06 30.11 24.56
N VAL A 295 2.99 29.14 24.64
CA VAL A 295 3.39 28.29 23.54
C VAL A 295 2.27 27.30 23.21
N ARG A 296 1.65 26.70 24.24
CA ARG A 296 0.50 25.80 24.05
C ARG A 296 -0.66 26.53 23.36
N ALA A 297 -1.01 27.73 23.81
CA ALA A 297 -2.05 28.53 23.18
C ALA A 297 -1.72 28.95 21.75
N ALA A 298 -0.43 29.18 21.46
CA ALA A 298 0.01 29.54 20.10
C ALA A 298 -0.04 28.40 19.11
N TRP A 299 0.07 27.16 19.58
CA TRP A 299 0.01 25.96 18.76
C TRP A 299 -1.41 25.40 18.56
N ASP A 300 -2.34 25.69 19.48
CA ASP A 300 -3.69 25.12 19.44
C ASP A 300 -4.46 25.53 18.18
N ALA A 301 -4.62 24.59 17.27
CA ALA A 301 -5.28 24.79 15.98
C ALA A 301 -6.78 24.42 15.99
N ARG A 302 -7.36 24.01 17.15
CA ARG A 302 -8.75 23.53 17.21
C ARG A 302 -9.76 24.60 16.79
N ALA A 303 -9.58 25.84 17.25
CA ALA A 303 -10.49 26.93 16.90
C ALA A 303 -10.38 27.34 15.42
N SER A 304 -9.15 27.54 14.93
CA SER A 304 -8.90 27.93 13.53
C SER A 304 -9.27 26.82 12.55
N GLY A 305 -8.94 25.56 12.90
CA GLY A 305 -9.29 24.40 12.09
C GLY A 305 -10.80 24.16 12.03
N GLY A 306 -11.50 24.31 13.17
CA GLY A 306 -12.96 24.24 13.20
C GLY A 306 -13.63 25.33 12.37
N ALA A 307 -13.10 26.56 12.39
CA ALA A 307 -13.60 27.65 11.52
C ALA A 307 -13.39 27.33 10.03
N ALA A 308 -12.18 26.88 9.65
CA ALA A 308 -11.88 26.51 8.26
C ALA A 308 -12.77 25.38 7.74
N GLU A 309 -13.03 24.36 8.54
CA GLU A 309 -13.94 23.28 8.17
C GLU A 309 -15.40 23.77 8.09
N ASN A 310 -15.85 24.64 8.98
CA ASN A 310 -17.20 25.21 8.92
C ASN A 310 -17.40 26.06 7.66
N ASP A 311 -16.41 26.83 7.25
CA ASP A 311 -16.44 27.57 5.99
C ASP A 311 -16.52 26.61 4.78
N TRP A 312 -15.78 25.50 4.83
CA TRP A 312 -15.88 24.46 3.81
C TRP A 312 -17.27 23.82 3.82
N LYS A 313 -17.82 23.47 4.98
CA LYS A 313 -19.18 22.89 5.11
C LYS A 313 -20.24 23.81 4.55
N ALA A 314 -20.12 25.12 4.74
CA ALA A 314 -21.03 26.11 4.15
C ALA A 314 -20.95 26.11 2.62
N ARG A 315 -19.72 26.10 2.04
CA ARG A 315 -19.50 25.97 0.59
C ARG A 315 -20.05 24.65 0.06
N PHE A 316 -19.81 23.54 0.76
CA PHE A 316 -20.28 22.21 0.36
C PHE A 316 -21.83 22.13 0.43
N SER A 317 -22.47 22.80 1.40
CA SER A 317 -23.94 22.88 1.47
C SER A 317 -24.53 23.64 0.27
N ALA A 318 -23.90 24.75 -0.13
CA ALA A 318 -24.29 25.49 -1.33
C ALA A 318 -24.06 24.66 -2.60
N TYR A 319 -22.93 23.93 -2.68
CA TYR A 319 -22.64 22.99 -3.75
C TYR A 319 -23.71 21.88 -3.84
N ARG A 320 -24.07 21.28 -2.71
CA ARG A 320 -25.12 20.24 -2.65
C ARG A 320 -26.48 20.74 -3.13
N ALA A 321 -26.83 21.97 -2.80
CA ALA A 321 -28.06 22.58 -3.28
C ALA A 321 -28.05 22.79 -4.82
N ALA A 322 -26.90 23.18 -5.37
CA ALA A 322 -26.74 23.42 -6.80
C ALA A 322 -26.49 22.15 -7.64
N HIS A 323 -25.82 21.15 -7.08
CA HIS A 323 -25.36 19.93 -7.74
C HIS A 323 -25.58 18.68 -6.86
N PRO A 324 -26.84 18.31 -6.55
CA PRO A 324 -27.13 17.26 -5.54
C PRO A 324 -26.56 15.89 -5.89
N GLU A 325 -26.58 15.49 -7.16
CA GLU A 325 -26.03 14.19 -7.60
C GLU A 325 -24.50 14.13 -7.45
N LEU A 326 -23.81 15.20 -7.84
CA LEU A 326 -22.37 15.29 -7.69
C LEU A 326 -21.94 15.33 -6.22
N ALA A 327 -22.72 16.02 -5.37
CA ALA A 327 -22.46 16.05 -3.94
C ALA A 327 -22.62 14.67 -3.30
N ALA A 328 -23.68 13.95 -3.64
CA ALA A 328 -23.90 12.58 -3.17
C ALA A 328 -22.79 11.62 -3.66
N GLU A 329 -22.37 11.75 -4.90
CA GLU A 329 -21.28 10.93 -5.47
C GLU A 329 -19.95 11.25 -4.81
N PHE A 330 -19.63 12.52 -4.54
CA PHE A 330 -18.43 12.93 -3.81
C PHE A 330 -18.40 12.32 -2.41
N GLU A 331 -19.51 12.44 -1.65
CA GLU A 331 -19.61 11.87 -0.30
C GLU A 331 -19.44 10.36 -0.32
N ARG A 332 -20.11 9.65 -1.23
CA ARG A 332 -20.02 8.20 -1.40
C ARG A 332 -18.55 7.77 -1.62
N ARG A 333 -17.86 8.45 -2.54
CA ARG A 333 -16.46 8.13 -2.86
C ARG A 333 -15.53 8.41 -1.69
N MET A 334 -15.70 9.55 -1.03
CA MET A 334 -14.86 9.90 0.12
C MET A 334 -15.07 8.96 1.32
N GLN A 335 -16.25 8.35 1.45
CA GLN A 335 -16.55 7.31 2.43
C GLN A 335 -16.05 5.91 1.99
N GLY A 336 -15.58 5.78 0.76
CA GLY A 336 -15.14 4.52 0.17
C GLY A 336 -16.28 3.51 0.01
N GLU A 337 -17.53 3.99 -0.13
CA GLU A 337 -18.71 3.14 -0.33
C GLU A 337 -18.88 2.78 -1.81
N LEU A 338 -19.30 1.52 -2.05
CA LEU A 338 -19.74 1.09 -3.38
C LEU A 338 -21.16 1.62 -3.67
N PRO A 339 -21.59 1.68 -4.96
CA PRO A 339 -22.95 2.07 -5.30
C PRO A 339 -24.00 1.23 -4.57
N ALA A 340 -25.15 1.84 -4.21
CA ALA A 340 -26.20 1.15 -3.46
C ALA A 340 -26.78 -0.09 -4.20
N ASP A 341 -26.72 -0.09 -5.53
CA ASP A 341 -27.15 -1.20 -6.39
C ASP A 341 -26.01 -2.20 -6.72
N TRP A 342 -24.93 -2.21 -5.94
CA TRP A 342 -23.75 -3.05 -6.17
C TRP A 342 -24.08 -4.55 -6.37
N SER A 343 -24.97 -5.10 -5.57
CA SER A 343 -25.39 -6.51 -5.69
C SER A 343 -26.03 -6.84 -7.04
N THR A 344 -26.83 -5.91 -7.57
CA THR A 344 -27.46 -6.04 -8.90
C THR A 344 -26.41 -5.95 -10.02
N ARG A 345 -25.46 -5.02 -9.90
CA ARG A 345 -24.34 -4.86 -10.85
C ARG A 345 -23.45 -6.10 -10.87
N LEU A 346 -23.19 -6.65 -9.71
CA LEU A 346 -22.42 -7.88 -9.58
C LEU A 346 -23.12 -9.08 -10.23
N ALA A 347 -24.42 -9.24 -10.02
CA ALA A 347 -25.19 -10.30 -10.67
C ALA A 347 -25.13 -10.18 -12.20
N ALA A 348 -25.31 -8.96 -12.73
CA ALA A 348 -25.19 -8.69 -14.17
C ALA A 348 -23.78 -8.96 -14.73
N LEU A 349 -22.73 -8.77 -13.92
CA LEU A 349 -21.35 -9.10 -14.29
C LEU A 349 -21.13 -10.62 -14.33
N LEU A 350 -21.66 -11.37 -13.37
CA LEU A 350 -21.43 -12.81 -13.22
C LEU A 350 -22.22 -13.66 -14.24
N GLU A 351 -23.39 -13.22 -14.67
CA GLU A 351 -24.24 -13.96 -15.59
C GLU A 351 -23.54 -14.30 -16.92
N PRO A 352 -22.94 -13.35 -17.66
CA PRO A 352 -22.21 -13.66 -18.88
C PRO A 352 -20.99 -14.55 -18.64
N CYS A 353 -20.30 -14.39 -17.49
CA CYS A 353 -19.15 -15.20 -17.15
C CYS A 353 -19.56 -16.68 -16.90
N SER A 354 -20.70 -16.91 -16.25
CA SER A 354 -21.18 -18.24 -15.86
C SER A 354 -21.72 -19.04 -17.05
N THR A 355 -22.14 -18.36 -18.12
CA THR A 355 -22.68 -18.97 -19.36
C THR A 355 -21.65 -19.01 -20.48
N ALA A 356 -20.46 -18.41 -20.28
CA ALA A 356 -19.41 -18.38 -21.28
C ALA A 356 -18.93 -19.79 -21.63
N VAL A 357 -18.74 -20.04 -22.94
CA VAL A 357 -18.15 -21.26 -23.47
C VAL A 357 -16.84 -20.93 -24.16
N GLY A 358 -15.93 -21.92 -24.22
CA GLY A 358 -14.63 -21.78 -24.84
C GLY A 358 -13.51 -21.46 -23.84
N ALA A 359 -12.34 -21.17 -24.37
CA ALA A 359 -11.15 -20.89 -23.57
C ALA A 359 -10.77 -19.41 -23.66
N ILE A 360 -10.46 -18.79 -22.52
CA ILE A 360 -10.04 -17.39 -22.44
C ILE A 360 -8.92 -17.24 -21.39
N ALA A 361 -7.92 -16.41 -21.67
CA ALA A 361 -6.91 -16.06 -20.67
C ALA A 361 -7.53 -15.27 -19.51
N THR A 362 -7.13 -15.57 -18.27
CA THR A 362 -7.72 -14.87 -17.12
C THR A 362 -7.35 -13.38 -17.11
N ARG A 363 -6.22 -12.94 -17.72
CA ARG A 363 -5.96 -11.52 -17.97
C ARG A 363 -7.02 -10.87 -18.89
N LYS A 364 -7.52 -11.62 -19.89
CA LYS A 364 -8.60 -11.12 -20.77
C LYS A 364 -9.95 -11.13 -20.05
N ALA A 365 -10.21 -12.15 -19.23
CA ALA A 365 -11.38 -12.17 -18.34
C ALA A 365 -11.36 -10.97 -17.39
N SER A 366 -10.19 -10.63 -16.81
CA SER A 366 -10.01 -9.42 -15.99
C SER A 366 -10.30 -8.12 -16.77
N GLN A 367 -9.84 -8.02 -18.04
CA GLN A 367 -10.20 -6.87 -18.88
C GLN A 367 -11.72 -6.76 -19.09
N ASN A 368 -12.39 -7.89 -19.34
CA ASN A 368 -13.83 -7.89 -19.50
C ASN A 368 -14.57 -7.42 -18.21
N VAL A 369 -14.03 -7.75 -17.04
CA VAL A 369 -14.53 -7.24 -15.75
C VAL A 369 -14.33 -5.72 -15.66
N ILE A 370 -13.14 -5.23 -16.00
CA ILE A 370 -12.86 -3.78 -16.02
C ILE A 370 -13.80 -3.06 -16.99
N GLU A 371 -14.00 -3.59 -18.20
CA GLU A 371 -14.92 -3.06 -19.22
C GLU A 371 -16.35 -2.92 -18.69
N ALA A 372 -16.83 -3.90 -17.92
CA ALA A 372 -18.16 -3.89 -17.35
C ALA A 372 -18.30 -2.96 -16.14
N LEU A 373 -17.26 -2.87 -15.31
CA LEU A 373 -17.33 -2.13 -14.03
C LEU A 373 -16.91 -0.66 -14.14
N ALA A 374 -15.92 -0.32 -14.96
CA ALA A 374 -15.38 1.05 -15.03
C ALA A 374 -16.44 2.12 -15.41
N PRO A 375 -17.42 1.85 -16.27
CA PRO A 375 -18.50 2.82 -16.54
C PRO A 375 -19.39 3.12 -15.34
N VAL A 376 -19.52 2.18 -14.41
CA VAL A 376 -20.42 2.25 -13.25
C VAL A 376 -19.70 2.46 -11.91
N LEU A 377 -18.37 2.41 -11.93
CA LEU A 377 -17.47 2.72 -10.81
C LEU A 377 -16.42 3.76 -11.27
N PRO A 378 -16.85 5.01 -11.49
CA PRO A 378 -15.96 6.05 -12.00
C PRO A 378 -14.81 6.42 -11.04
N GLU A 379 -14.81 5.91 -9.82
CA GLU A 379 -13.69 5.96 -8.89
C GLU A 379 -12.58 4.93 -9.17
N LEU A 380 -12.77 3.97 -10.07
CA LEU A 380 -11.70 3.09 -10.51
C LEU A 380 -10.64 3.88 -11.27
N LEU A 381 -9.45 4.01 -10.69
CA LEU A 381 -8.30 4.66 -11.30
C LEU A 381 -7.28 3.60 -11.70
N GLY A 382 -7.20 3.33 -13.00
CA GLY A 382 -6.31 2.30 -13.54
C GLY A 382 -4.89 2.79 -13.82
N GLY A 383 -3.98 1.84 -14.02
CA GLY A 383 -2.65 2.14 -14.52
C GLY A 383 -1.79 0.91 -14.74
N SER A 384 -0.72 1.08 -15.51
CA SER A 384 0.24 0.01 -15.79
C SER A 384 1.65 0.56 -15.92
N ALA A 385 2.64 -0.28 -15.57
CA ALA A 385 4.05 0.00 -15.74
C ALA A 385 4.50 -0.31 -17.18
N ASP A 386 3.99 0.47 -18.14
CA ASP A 386 4.28 0.35 -19.59
C ASP A 386 3.86 -0.98 -20.25
N LEU A 387 2.95 -1.72 -19.62
CA LEU A 387 2.49 -3.04 -20.08
C LEU A 387 0.97 -3.09 -20.31
N THR A 388 0.32 -1.95 -20.56
CA THR A 388 -1.14 -1.86 -20.71
C THR A 388 -1.71 -2.88 -21.69
N GLY A 389 -1.11 -2.99 -22.89
CA GLY A 389 -1.55 -3.93 -23.92
C GLY A 389 -1.29 -5.40 -23.59
N SER A 390 -0.25 -5.68 -22.78
CA SER A 390 0.07 -7.05 -22.36
C SER A 390 -0.73 -7.48 -21.13
N ASN A 391 -0.96 -6.57 -20.19
CA ASN A 391 -1.74 -6.84 -18.99
C ASN A 391 -3.26 -6.79 -19.25
N LEU A 392 -3.68 -6.15 -20.35
CA LEU A 392 -5.08 -5.96 -20.71
C LEU A 392 -5.85 -5.22 -19.61
N THR A 393 -5.33 -4.04 -19.20
CA THR A 393 -5.89 -3.26 -18.10
C THR A 393 -6.59 -1.97 -18.53
N ASN A 394 -6.59 -1.68 -19.82
CA ASN A 394 -7.42 -0.65 -20.43
C ASN A 394 -8.82 -1.18 -20.78
N TRP A 395 -9.75 -0.27 -20.97
CA TRP A 395 -11.14 -0.50 -21.40
C TRP A 395 -11.54 0.55 -22.46
N SER A 396 -12.71 0.39 -23.08
CA SER A 396 -13.14 1.25 -24.19
C SER A 396 -13.26 2.74 -23.83
N GLY A 397 -13.54 3.07 -22.56
CA GLY A 397 -13.59 4.44 -22.05
C GLY A 397 -12.32 4.90 -21.37
N THR A 398 -11.18 4.22 -21.56
CA THR A 398 -9.89 4.63 -20.99
C THR A 398 -9.45 5.99 -21.52
N ARG A 399 -9.14 6.90 -20.59
CA ARG A 399 -8.60 8.23 -20.86
C ARG A 399 -7.33 8.43 -20.04
N PRO A 400 -6.16 8.65 -20.66
CA PRO A 400 -4.93 8.90 -19.92
C PRO A 400 -5.01 10.14 -19.05
N ALA A 401 -4.63 10.02 -17.77
CA ALA A 401 -4.34 11.16 -16.93
C ALA A 401 -3.03 11.80 -17.42
N ASN A 402 -3.07 13.08 -17.77
CA ASN A 402 -1.92 13.84 -18.26
C ASN A 402 -1.98 15.27 -17.76
N ARG A 403 -1.08 16.12 -18.23
CA ARG A 403 -1.02 17.53 -17.85
C ARG A 403 -2.30 18.31 -18.16
N GLU A 404 -3.02 17.94 -19.20
CA GLU A 404 -4.10 18.74 -19.82
C GLU A 404 -5.49 18.26 -19.45
N ALA A 405 -5.61 17.00 -18.98
CA ALA A 405 -6.90 16.38 -18.69
C ALA A 405 -6.83 15.41 -17.50
N ALA A 406 -7.87 15.48 -16.66
CA ALA A 406 -8.20 14.42 -15.72
C ALA A 406 -8.57 13.16 -16.52
N GLY A 407 -7.75 12.15 -16.41
CA GLY A 407 -8.07 10.84 -16.97
C GLY A 407 -8.64 9.91 -15.90
N ASN A 408 -8.81 8.66 -16.30
CA ASN A 408 -9.14 7.55 -15.42
C ASN A 408 -8.10 6.44 -15.47
N TYR A 409 -6.95 6.74 -16.12
CA TYR A 409 -5.87 5.78 -16.30
C TYR A 409 -4.51 6.48 -16.27
N VAL A 410 -3.57 5.98 -15.47
CA VAL A 410 -2.22 6.52 -15.34
C VAL A 410 -1.23 5.65 -16.11
N ASN A 411 -0.57 6.22 -17.11
CA ASN A 411 0.56 5.59 -17.75
C ASN A 411 1.81 5.83 -16.89
N TYR A 412 2.13 4.87 -16.03
CA TYR A 412 3.25 5.02 -15.09
C TYR A 412 4.63 4.94 -15.77
N GLY A 413 4.71 4.35 -16.98
CA GLY A 413 5.98 3.95 -17.57
C GLY A 413 6.61 2.79 -16.79
N VAL A 414 7.83 2.41 -17.10
CA VAL A 414 8.55 1.31 -16.42
C VAL A 414 8.98 1.79 -15.02
N ARG A 415 8.05 1.74 -14.06
CA ARG A 415 8.19 2.24 -12.68
C ARG A 415 7.30 1.44 -11.73
N GLU A 416 7.55 0.15 -11.56
CA GLU A 416 6.69 -0.74 -10.76
C GLU A 416 6.61 -0.31 -9.30
N PHE A 417 7.74 0.09 -8.72
CA PHE A 417 7.79 0.54 -7.33
C PHE A 417 7.06 1.88 -7.16
N GLY A 418 7.41 2.88 -7.99
CA GLY A 418 6.74 4.19 -7.98
C GLY A 418 5.25 4.08 -8.25
N MET A 419 4.84 3.24 -9.22
CA MET A 419 3.45 2.96 -9.53
C MET A 419 2.67 2.49 -8.30
N THR A 420 3.17 1.43 -7.64
CA THR A 420 2.49 0.84 -6.50
C THR A 420 2.48 1.79 -5.29
N ALA A 421 3.58 2.51 -5.04
CA ALA A 421 3.66 3.48 -3.95
C ALA A 421 2.79 4.73 -4.21
N ILE A 422 2.72 5.23 -5.44
CA ILE A 422 1.80 6.33 -5.82
C ILE A 422 0.35 5.89 -5.64
N ALA A 423 0.02 4.67 -6.06
CA ALA A 423 -1.33 4.11 -5.87
C ALA A 423 -1.69 3.96 -4.38
N ASN A 424 -0.72 3.61 -3.50
CA ASN A 424 -0.93 3.67 -2.06
C ASN A 424 -1.35 5.08 -1.61
N GLY A 425 -0.69 6.13 -2.13
CA GLY A 425 -1.03 7.51 -1.84
C GLY A 425 -2.43 7.91 -2.33
N VAL A 426 -2.84 7.41 -3.51
CA VAL A 426 -4.21 7.61 -4.04
C VAL A 426 -5.25 6.95 -3.12
N ALA A 427 -5.00 5.71 -2.69
CA ALA A 427 -5.89 4.99 -1.77
C ALA A 427 -6.01 5.68 -0.41
N LEU A 428 -4.89 6.18 0.15
CA LEU A 428 -4.83 6.92 1.42
C LEU A 428 -5.60 8.25 1.35
N HIS A 429 -5.52 8.94 0.21
CA HIS A 429 -6.26 10.20 0.02
C HIS A 429 -7.77 9.98 0.08
N GLY A 430 -8.25 8.86 -0.47
CA GLY A 430 -9.66 8.58 -0.65
C GLY A 430 -10.24 9.15 -1.95
N GLY A 431 -11.49 8.77 -2.26
CA GLY A 431 -12.21 9.19 -3.46
C GLY A 431 -11.93 8.35 -4.71
N PHE A 432 -10.91 7.47 -4.66
CA PHE A 432 -10.56 6.53 -5.72
C PHE A 432 -10.28 5.13 -5.18
N ILE A 433 -10.46 4.13 -6.05
CA ILE A 433 -10.02 2.75 -5.88
C ILE A 433 -8.95 2.50 -6.95
N PRO A 434 -7.64 2.59 -6.61
CA PRO A 434 -6.60 2.39 -7.60
C PRO A 434 -6.44 0.90 -7.95
N TYR A 435 -6.23 0.62 -9.24
CA TYR A 435 -5.69 -0.66 -9.70
C TYR A 435 -4.43 -0.43 -10.54
N THR A 436 -3.41 -1.23 -10.29
CA THR A 436 -2.09 -1.14 -10.95
C THR A 436 -1.74 -2.45 -11.62
N ALA A 437 -0.89 -2.41 -12.66
CA ALA A 437 -0.58 -3.63 -13.39
C ALA A 437 0.88 -3.70 -13.85
N THR A 438 1.40 -4.93 -13.77
CA THR A 438 2.66 -5.35 -14.38
C THR A 438 2.65 -6.88 -14.56
N PHE A 439 3.74 -7.51 -15.03
CA PHE A 439 3.89 -8.96 -14.98
C PHE A 439 4.17 -9.42 -13.55
N LEU A 440 3.77 -10.63 -13.21
CA LEU A 440 3.94 -11.15 -11.84
C LEU A 440 5.40 -11.14 -11.39
N VAL A 441 6.34 -11.49 -12.26
CA VAL A 441 7.77 -11.49 -11.94
C VAL A 441 8.27 -10.11 -11.52
N PHE A 442 7.71 -9.02 -12.07
CA PHE A 442 8.09 -7.65 -11.76
C PHE A 442 7.43 -7.12 -10.47
N SER A 443 6.61 -7.93 -9.81
CA SER A 443 6.17 -7.61 -8.44
C SER A 443 7.35 -7.49 -7.46
N ASP A 444 8.50 -8.08 -7.78
CA ASP A 444 9.73 -7.94 -7.00
C ASP A 444 10.21 -6.49 -6.92
N TYR A 445 10.13 -5.72 -8.01
CA TYR A 445 10.43 -4.28 -7.98
C TYR A 445 9.47 -3.52 -7.06
N ALA A 446 8.21 -3.94 -6.95
CA ALA A 446 7.17 -3.29 -6.18
C ALA A 446 7.05 -3.82 -4.73
N ARG A 447 7.81 -4.84 -4.35
CA ARG A 447 7.64 -5.62 -3.11
C ARG A 447 7.44 -4.78 -1.87
N ASN A 448 8.26 -3.75 -1.69
CA ASN A 448 8.19 -2.87 -0.53
C ASN A 448 6.88 -2.08 -0.46
N ALA A 449 6.38 -1.57 -1.60
CA ALA A 449 5.11 -0.85 -1.65
C ALA A 449 3.90 -1.77 -1.45
N ILE A 450 3.94 -3.00 -1.97
CA ILE A 450 2.92 -4.04 -1.72
C ILE A 450 2.81 -4.32 -0.21
N ARG A 451 3.97 -4.49 0.45
CA ARG A 451 4.03 -4.72 1.89
C ARG A 451 3.44 -3.55 2.69
N LEU A 452 3.74 -2.30 2.29
CA LEU A 452 3.17 -1.13 2.96
C LEU A 452 1.67 -0.99 2.68
N ALA A 453 1.17 -1.33 1.50
CA ALA A 453 -0.26 -1.39 1.22
C ALA A 453 -0.99 -2.31 2.21
N ALA A 454 -0.41 -3.50 2.46
CA ALA A 454 -0.95 -4.47 3.40
C ALA A 454 -0.88 -3.99 4.87
N LEU A 455 0.25 -3.40 5.28
CA LEU A 455 0.46 -2.84 6.62
C LEU A 455 -0.54 -1.71 6.92
N MET A 456 -0.80 -0.84 5.94
CA MET A 456 -1.77 0.26 6.04
C MET A 456 -3.21 -0.18 5.77
N LYS A 457 -3.45 -1.44 5.42
CA LYS A 457 -4.78 -2.00 5.12
C LYS A 457 -5.51 -1.29 3.97
N LEU A 458 -4.79 -0.94 2.92
CA LEU A 458 -5.34 -0.15 1.82
C LEU A 458 -6.14 -0.99 0.84
N ARG A 459 -7.28 -0.49 0.40
CA ARG A 459 -8.00 -1.05 -0.75
C ARG A 459 -7.29 -0.62 -2.04
N GLN A 460 -6.29 -1.42 -2.43
CA GLN A 460 -5.56 -1.31 -3.68
C GLN A 460 -5.62 -2.65 -4.41
N LEU A 461 -5.87 -2.62 -5.70
CA LEU A 461 -5.94 -3.81 -6.54
C LEU A 461 -4.70 -3.88 -7.42
N MET A 462 -4.01 -5.03 -7.42
CA MET A 462 -2.77 -5.23 -8.18
C MET A 462 -3.00 -6.35 -9.18
N VAL A 463 -2.92 -6.02 -10.46
CA VAL A 463 -3.15 -6.95 -11.58
C VAL A 463 -1.81 -7.44 -12.08
N TYR A 464 -1.48 -8.69 -11.80
CA TYR A 464 -0.24 -9.33 -12.20
C TYR A 464 -0.53 -10.43 -13.24
N SER A 465 -0.29 -10.11 -14.51
CA SER A 465 -0.42 -11.11 -15.57
C SER A 465 0.86 -11.93 -15.76
N HIS A 466 0.83 -12.95 -16.64
CA HIS A 466 1.97 -13.83 -16.89
C HIS A 466 2.37 -14.59 -15.62
N ASP A 467 1.39 -15.32 -15.07
CA ASP A 467 1.39 -15.88 -13.71
C ASP A 467 2.28 -17.12 -13.51
N SER A 468 2.80 -17.74 -14.57
CA SER A 468 3.54 -19.02 -14.48
C SER A 468 4.38 -19.28 -15.73
N ILE A 469 5.04 -20.43 -15.79
CA ILE A 469 5.70 -20.97 -17.00
C ILE A 469 4.78 -20.98 -18.23
N GLY A 470 3.45 -20.94 -18.01
CA GLY A 470 2.45 -20.89 -19.08
C GLY A 470 2.50 -19.64 -19.94
N LEU A 471 3.32 -18.64 -19.58
CA LEU A 471 3.58 -17.49 -20.45
C LEU A 471 4.44 -17.88 -21.69
N GLY A 472 5.26 -18.94 -21.58
CA GLY A 472 5.94 -19.53 -22.73
C GLY A 472 7.36 -19.01 -22.96
N GLU A 473 7.62 -18.61 -24.18
CA GLU A 473 8.93 -18.42 -24.80
C GLU A 473 9.79 -17.31 -24.19
N ASP A 474 9.21 -16.36 -23.45
CA ASP A 474 9.93 -15.26 -22.78
C ASP A 474 10.96 -15.78 -21.76
N GLY A 475 10.76 -17.01 -21.26
CA GLY A 475 11.76 -17.75 -20.49
C GLY A 475 11.94 -17.31 -19.04
N PRO A 476 13.04 -17.74 -18.38
CA PRO A 476 13.23 -17.66 -16.93
C PRO A 476 13.17 -16.25 -16.36
N THR A 477 13.56 -15.23 -17.12
CA THR A 477 13.54 -13.83 -16.65
C THR A 477 12.13 -13.25 -16.47
N HIS A 478 11.13 -13.92 -17.07
CA HIS A 478 9.73 -13.50 -17.06
C HIS A 478 8.81 -14.52 -16.39
N GLN A 479 9.29 -15.76 -16.17
CA GLN A 479 8.51 -16.85 -15.57
C GLN A 479 8.61 -16.81 -14.05
N PRO A 480 7.55 -16.44 -13.32
CA PRO A 480 7.53 -16.45 -11.87
C PRO A 480 7.47 -17.90 -11.36
N ILE A 481 8.30 -18.23 -10.37
CA ILE A 481 8.31 -19.52 -9.67
C ILE A 481 7.91 -19.31 -8.21
N GLU A 482 8.70 -18.53 -7.45
CA GLU A 482 8.51 -18.28 -6.00
C GLU A 482 7.52 -17.16 -5.70
N HIS A 483 7.17 -16.33 -6.67
CA HIS A 483 6.42 -15.08 -6.48
C HIS A 483 5.05 -15.30 -5.84
N ALA A 484 4.27 -16.30 -6.33
CA ALA A 484 2.96 -16.61 -5.76
C ALA A 484 3.07 -17.01 -4.29
N ALA A 485 3.99 -17.91 -3.96
CA ALA A 485 4.24 -18.36 -2.58
C ALA A 485 4.70 -17.19 -1.69
N SER A 486 5.66 -16.38 -2.17
CA SER A 486 6.22 -15.27 -1.42
C SER A 486 5.21 -14.14 -1.18
N LEU A 487 4.34 -13.83 -2.15
CA LEU A 487 3.25 -12.86 -1.96
C LEU A 487 2.22 -13.35 -0.94
N ARG A 488 1.91 -14.65 -0.95
CA ARG A 488 1.00 -15.28 0.02
C ARG A 488 1.51 -15.21 1.46
N LEU A 489 2.81 -14.97 1.68
CA LEU A 489 3.40 -14.78 3.02
C LEU A 489 3.20 -13.36 3.57
N ILE A 490 2.80 -12.37 2.78
CA ILE A 490 2.57 -11.01 3.27
C ILE A 490 1.28 -10.98 4.11
N PRO A 491 1.35 -10.64 5.41
CA PRO A 491 0.15 -10.56 6.24
C PRO A 491 -0.84 -9.52 5.69
N GLY A 492 -2.11 -9.88 5.63
CA GLY A 492 -3.16 -8.95 5.20
C GLY A 492 -3.27 -8.74 3.68
N LEU A 493 -2.47 -9.40 2.85
CA LEU A 493 -2.62 -9.40 1.39
C LEU A 493 -3.46 -10.59 0.93
N ASP A 494 -4.54 -10.36 0.17
CA ASP A 494 -5.24 -11.43 -0.54
C ASP A 494 -4.58 -11.68 -1.90
N VAL A 495 -4.20 -12.92 -2.15
CA VAL A 495 -3.60 -13.36 -3.42
C VAL A 495 -4.58 -14.28 -4.14
N TRP A 496 -5.19 -13.75 -5.19
CA TRP A 496 -6.15 -14.47 -6.03
C TRP A 496 -5.47 -14.99 -7.28
N ARG A 497 -5.56 -16.30 -7.51
CA ARG A 497 -5.11 -16.96 -8.73
C ARG A 497 -6.28 -17.71 -9.36
N PRO A 498 -7.13 -17.00 -10.14
CA PRO A 498 -8.36 -17.56 -10.69
C PRO A 498 -8.10 -18.50 -11.86
N ALA A 499 -8.93 -19.55 -11.99
CA ALA A 499 -8.81 -20.58 -13.00
C ALA A 499 -9.58 -20.28 -14.30
N ASP A 500 -10.53 -19.34 -14.28
CA ASP A 500 -11.35 -18.97 -15.44
C ASP A 500 -12.05 -17.61 -15.25
N ALA A 501 -12.96 -17.29 -16.18
CA ALA A 501 -13.70 -16.02 -16.16
C ALA A 501 -14.59 -15.86 -14.92
N VAL A 502 -15.20 -16.93 -14.43
CA VAL A 502 -16.09 -16.88 -13.26
C VAL A 502 -15.30 -16.56 -12.00
N GLU A 503 -14.22 -17.31 -11.74
CA GLU A 503 -13.35 -17.04 -10.60
C GLU A 503 -12.72 -15.66 -10.69
N THR A 504 -12.34 -15.20 -11.90
CA THR A 504 -11.80 -13.84 -12.10
C THR A 504 -12.81 -12.77 -11.71
N ALA A 505 -14.06 -12.90 -12.14
CA ALA A 505 -15.11 -11.93 -11.83
C ALA A 505 -15.44 -11.90 -10.32
N VAL A 506 -15.50 -13.06 -9.67
CA VAL A 506 -15.72 -13.16 -8.23
C VAL A 506 -14.53 -12.60 -7.44
N ALA A 507 -13.28 -12.84 -7.88
CA ALA A 507 -12.08 -12.30 -7.26
C ALA A 507 -12.08 -10.75 -7.30
N TRP A 508 -12.41 -10.14 -8.44
CA TRP A 508 -12.57 -8.69 -8.56
C TRP A 508 -13.64 -8.15 -7.63
N SER A 509 -14.81 -8.82 -7.57
CA SER A 509 -15.88 -8.43 -6.64
C SER A 509 -15.42 -8.46 -5.19
N ALA A 510 -14.78 -9.56 -4.78
CA ALA A 510 -14.28 -9.72 -3.41
C ALA A 510 -13.23 -8.66 -3.04
N ALA A 511 -12.35 -8.30 -3.99
CA ALA A 511 -11.34 -7.27 -3.82
C ALA A 511 -11.95 -5.85 -3.73
N LEU A 512 -12.97 -5.54 -4.52
CA LEU A 512 -13.68 -4.26 -4.48
C LEU A 512 -14.49 -4.07 -3.19
N GLU A 513 -15.08 -5.14 -2.68
CA GLU A 513 -15.83 -5.14 -1.41
C GLU A 513 -14.92 -5.04 -0.19
N ARG A 514 -13.66 -5.43 -0.33
CA ARG A 514 -12.69 -5.42 0.76
C ARG A 514 -12.19 -4.01 1.05
N LYS A 515 -12.36 -3.53 2.29
CA LYS A 515 -11.92 -2.20 2.74
C LYS A 515 -10.68 -2.22 3.65
N ASP A 516 -10.25 -3.41 4.09
CA ASP A 516 -9.27 -3.62 5.16
C ASP A 516 -7.95 -4.24 4.67
N GLY A 517 -7.66 -4.15 3.38
CA GLY A 517 -6.41 -4.65 2.83
C GLY A 517 -6.38 -4.72 1.30
N PRO A 518 -5.18 -4.83 0.74
CA PRO A 518 -4.99 -4.95 -0.70
C PRO A 518 -5.29 -6.36 -1.20
N SER A 519 -5.54 -6.44 -2.51
CA SER A 519 -5.70 -7.70 -3.22
C SER A 519 -4.85 -7.71 -4.48
N CYS A 520 -4.20 -8.83 -4.79
CA CYS A 520 -3.55 -9.02 -6.08
C CYS A 520 -4.17 -10.20 -6.84
N PHE A 521 -4.18 -10.08 -8.17
CA PHE A 521 -4.68 -11.07 -9.10
C PHE A 521 -3.52 -11.61 -9.92
N LEU A 522 -3.27 -12.92 -9.83
CA LEU A 522 -2.27 -13.63 -10.63
C LEU A 522 -2.98 -14.24 -11.84
N LEU A 523 -2.73 -13.69 -13.02
CA LEU A 523 -3.53 -13.95 -14.22
C LEU A 523 -2.73 -14.59 -15.32
N SER A 524 -3.30 -15.59 -15.96
CA SER A 524 -2.68 -16.33 -17.05
C SER A 524 -2.53 -15.49 -18.33
N ARG A 525 -1.43 -15.71 -19.07
CA ARG A 525 -1.27 -15.27 -20.46
C ARG A 525 -2.00 -16.21 -21.43
N GLN A 526 -1.89 -17.50 -21.19
CA GLN A 526 -2.51 -18.56 -21.99
C GLN A 526 -4.02 -18.65 -21.72
N ASN A 527 -4.76 -19.13 -22.70
CA ASN A 527 -6.17 -19.39 -22.57
C ASN A 527 -6.43 -20.60 -21.68
N LEU A 528 -7.42 -20.48 -20.80
CA LEU A 528 -7.89 -21.53 -19.90
C LEU A 528 -9.33 -21.88 -20.22
N PRO A 529 -9.75 -23.16 -20.10
CA PRO A 529 -11.11 -23.59 -20.39
C PRO A 529 -12.11 -22.99 -19.40
N ALA A 530 -13.33 -22.70 -19.86
CA ALA A 530 -14.42 -22.42 -18.98
C ALA A 530 -14.83 -23.68 -18.21
N LEU A 531 -15.00 -23.56 -16.89
CA LEU A 531 -15.35 -24.67 -16.01
C LEU A 531 -16.81 -24.51 -15.53
N PRO A 532 -17.67 -25.51 -15.73
CA PRO A 532 -19.06 -25.43 -15.30
C PRO A 532 -19.16 -25.41 -13.79
N ARG A 533 -20.07 -24.60 -13.25
CA ARG A 533 -20.34 -24.48 -11.81
C ARG A 533 -21.82 -24.32 -11.51
N THR A 534 -22.24 -24.85 -10.38
CA THR A 534 -23.53 -24.54 -9.79
C THR A 534 -23.51 -23.16 -9.13
N GLY A 535 -24.68 -22.56 -8.92
CA GLY A 535 -24.80 -21.30 -8.19
C GLY A 535 -24.18 -21.34 -6.77
N ALA A 536 -24.30 -22.48 -6.09
CA ALA A 536 -23.67 -22.68 -4.77
C ALA A 536 -22.12 -22.67 -4.84
N GLN A 537 -21.55 -23.26 -5.87
CA GLN A 537 -20.09 -23.24 -6.12
C GLN A 537 -19.61 -21.83 -6.44
N ILE A 538 -20.34 -21.06 -7.29
CA ILE A 538 -20.02 -19.66 -7.58
C ILE A 538 -20.00 -18.83 -6.30
N ALA A 539 -21.02 -18.98 -5.43
CA ALA A 539 -21.08 -18.29 -4.15
C ALA A 539 -19.91 -18.69 -3.22
N ALA A 540 -19.45 -19.93 -3.29
CA ALA A 540 -18.35 -20.42 -2.47
C ALA A 540 -16.97 -19.92 -2.89
N ILE A 541 -16.77 -19.43 -4.12
CA ILE A 541 -15.48 -18.88 -4.59
C ILE A 541 -14.96 -17.78 -3.66
N LYS A 542 -15.84 -16.89 -3.15
CA LYS A 542 -15.48 -15.82 -2.20
C LYS A 542 -14.82 -16.34 -0.90
N ARG A 543 -15.03 -17.61 -0.57
CA ARG A 543 -14.42 -18.26 0.60
C ARG A 543 -12.96 -18.67 0.36
N GLY A 544 -12.48 -18.55 -0.87
CA GLY A 544 -11.08 -18.77 -1.23
C GLY A 544 -10.69 -20.21 -1.54
N GLY A 545 -11.52 -21.19 -1.20
CA GLY A 545 -11.37 -22.61 -1.54
C GLY A 545 -12.72 -23.31 -1.48
N TYR A 546 -13.03 -24.17 -2.45
CA TYR A 546 -14.31 -24.88 -2.56
C TYR A 546 -14.21 -26.14 -3.39
N VAL A 547 -15.13 -27.08 -3.19
CA VAL A 547 -15.21 -28.30 -3.98
C VAL A 547 -15.83 -28.01 -5.36
N ILE A 548 -15.07 -28.21 -6.45
CA ILE A 548 -15.54 -28.06 -7.81
C ILE A 548 -15.88 -29.40 -8.45
N GLY A 549 -15.04 -30.43 -8.24
CA GLY A 549 -15.27 -31.81 -8.67
C GLY A 549 -15.71 -32.68 -7.51
N ALA A 550 -17.02 -33.01 -7.43
CA ALA A 550 -17.51 -33.92 -6.42
C ALA A 550 -16.98 -35.34 -6.63
N ALA A 551 -17.05 -36.16 -5.59
CA ALA A 551 -16.70 -37.58 -5.64
C ALA A 551 -17.84 -38.39 -6.32
N ASP A 552 -17.90 -38.33 -7.63
CA ASP A 552 -18.92 -39.07 -8.38
C ASP A 552 -18.65 -40.58 -8.31
N GLY A 553 -19.62 -41.32 -7.74
CA GLY A 553 -19.55 -42.79 -7.69
C GLY A 553 -19.14 -43.36 -6.32
N GLY A 554 -18.96 -42.54 -5.27
CA GLY A 554 -18.66 -43.11 -3.94
C GLY A 554 -17.96 -42.15 -3.00
N VAL A 555 -17.34 -42.70 -1.95
CA VAL A 555 -16.52 -41.95 -0.99
C VAL A 555 -15.16 -41.64 -1.66
N ALA A 556 -14.72 -40.40 -1.62
CA ALA A 556 -13.42 -40.00 -2.14
C ALA A 556 -12.28 -40.78 -1.46
N SER A 557 -11.34 -41.27 -2.23
CA SER A 557 -10.11 -41.91 -1.76
C SER A 557 -8.92 -40.94 -1.75
N VAL A 558 -8.97 -39.89 -2.54
CA VAL A 558 -7.90 -38.89 -2.68
C VAL A 558 -8.49 -37.50 -2.95
N LEU A 559 -7.79 -36.48 -2.47
CA LEU A 559 -8.10 -35.07 -2.66
C LEU A 559 -7.11 -34.46 -3.64
N LEU A 560 -7.59 -33.75 -4.67
CA LEU A 560 -6.78 -33.00 -5.61
C LEU A 560 -7.05 -31.51 -5.40
N ILE A 561 -6.02 -30.73 -5.15
CA ILE A 561 -6.11 -29.27 -4.94
C ILE A 561 -5.44 -28.58 -6.12
N GLY A 562 -6.21 -27.80 -6.88
CA GLY A 562 -5.69 -27.00 -7.99
C GLY A 562 -5.96 -25.51 -7.78
N THR A 563 -5.12 -24.66 -8.38
CA THR A 563 -5.30 -23.22 -8.41
C THR A 563 -4.92 -22.68 -9.79
N GLY A 564 -5.57 -21.60 -10.24
CA GLY A 564 -5.24 -20.99 -11.53
C GLY A 564 -5.33 -21.99 -12.68
N SER A 565 -4.35 -21.93 -13.58
CA SER A 565 -4.26 -22.77 -14.77
C SER A 565 -4.25 -24.28 -14.45
N GLU A 566 -3.77 -24.68 -13.29
CA GLU A 566 -3.60 -26.10 -12.93
C GLU A 566 -4.90 -26.74 -12.40
N LEU A 567 -5.96 -25.96 -12.18
CA LEU A 567 -7.26 -26.52 -11.81
C LEU A 567 -7.82 -27.42 -12.92
N SER A 568 -7.65 -27.04 -14.17
CA SER A 568 -8.07 -27.88 -15.32
C SER A 568 -7.30 -29.19 -15.39
N ILE A 569 -6.02 -29.21 -14.99
CA ILE A 569 -5.18 -30.40 -14.90
C ILE A 569 -5.68 -31.32 -13.78
N ALA A 570 -6.05 -30.78 -12.63
CA ALA A 570 -6.63 -31.56 -11.53
C ALA A 570 -7.96 -32.22 -11.92
N LEU A 571 -8.83 -31.51 -12.65
CA LEU A 571 -10.08 -32.08 -13.17
C LEU A 571 -9.84 -33.18 -14.24
N ALA A 572 -8.87 -32.98 -15.13
CA ALA A 572 -8.48 -34.01 -16.10
C ALA A 572 -7.93 -35.26 -15.38
N ALA A 573 -7.13 -35.07 -14.33
CA ALA A 573 -6.64 -36.20 -13.53
C ALA A 573 -7.78 -36.90 -12.78
N GLN A 574 -8.81 -36.20 -12.29
CA GLN A 574 -10.00 -36.81 -11.70
C GLN A 574 -10.69 -37.78 -12.70
N ALA A 575 -10.84 -37.32 -13.93
CA ALA A 575 -11.44 -38.19 -15.00
C ALA A 575 -10.61 -39.46 -15.25
N LEU A 576 -9.28 -39.33 -15.38
CA LEU A 576 -8.40 -40.49 -15.56
C LEU A 576 -8.42 -41.43 -14.35
N LEU A 577 -8.42 -40.93 -13.14
CA LEU A 577 -8.53 -41.74 -11.92
C LEU A 577 -9.86 -42.50 -11.83
N LYS A 578 -10.96 -41.88 -12.28
CA LYS A 578 -12.28 -42.52 -12.34
C LYS A 578 -12.27 -43.72 -13.28
N ASP A 579 -11.62 -43.62 -14.43
CA ASP A 579 -11.47 -44.75 -15.37
C ASP A 579 -10.69 -45.94 -14.76
N GLU A 580 -9.87 -45.66 -13.73
CA GLU A 580 -9.14 -46.65 -12.94
C GLU A 580 -9.90 -47.14 -11.67
N GLY A 581 -11.11 -46.66 -11.46
CA GLY A 581 -11.91 -46.99 -10.27
C GLY A 581 -11.50 -46.24 -9.00
N ILE A 582 -10.65 -45.22 -9.13
CA ILE A 582 -10.22 -44.37 -7.99
C ILE A 582 -11.10 -43.12 -7.94
N VAL A 583 -11.84 -42.97 -6.84
CA VAL A 583 -12.73 -41.81 -6.62
C VAL A 583 -11.92 -40.66 -6.07
N ALA A 584 -11.78 -39.57 -6.83
CA ALA A 584 -11.09 -38.36 -6.41
C ALA A 584 -12.08 -37.21 -6.19
N ARG A 585 -11.79 -36.34 -5.23
CA ARG A 585 -12.45 -35.04 -5.04
C ARG A 585 -11.52 -33.94 -5.53
N VAL A 586 -12.03 -32.95 -6.28
CA VAL A 586 -11.24 -31.79 -6.73
C VAL A 586 -11.69 -30.54 -6.00
N VAL A 587 -10.71 -29.81 -5.45
CA VAL A 587 -10.87 -28.53 -4.80
C VAL A 587 -10.19 -27.45 -5.63
N SER A 588 -10.91 -26.38 -5.94
CA SER A 588 -10.33 -25.12 -6.42
C SER A 588 -9.91 -24.28 -5.22
N MET A 589 -8.67 -23.75 -5.24
CA MET A 589 -8.12 -22.90 -4.19
C MET A 589 -7.66 -21.56 -4.78
N PRO A 590 -8.58 -20.68 -5.23
CA PRO A 590 -8.22 -19.42 -5.88
C PRO A 590 -7.59 -18.40 -4.92
N CYS A 591 -7.82 -18.48 -3.59
CA CYS A 591 -7.24 -17.57 -2.61
C CYS A 591 -7.03 -18.26 -1.26
N THR A 592 -5.80 -18.65 -0.98
CA THR A 592 -5.46 -19.37 0.27
C THR A 592 -5.73 -18.54 1.52
N GLN A 593 -5.53 -17.22 1.49
CA GLN A 593 -5.76 -16.33 2.64
C GLN A 593 -7.24 -16.27 3.04
N ARG A 594 -8.14 -16.19 2.06
CA ARG A 594 -9.58 -16.21 2.31
C ARG A 594 -10.05 -17.58 2.82
N PHE A 595 -9.47 -18.66 2.32
CA PHE A 595 -9.75 -20.00 2.81
C PHE A 595 -9.31 -20.20 4.26
N ASP A 596 -8.11 -19.74 4.60
CA ASP A 596 -7.57 -19.85 5.97
C ASP A 596 -8.39 -19.10 7.02
N GLN A 597 -9.08 -18.05 6.62
CA GLN A 597 -9.97 -17.26 7.48
C GLN A 597 -11.35 -17.95 7.73
N GLN A 598 -11.66 -19.00 6.98
CA GLN A 598 -12.93 -19.71 7.16
C GLN A 598 -12.95 -20.51 8.47
N ALA A 599 -14.16 -20.75 9.00
CA ALA A 599 -14.36 -21.59 10.16
C ALA A 599 -13.76 -22.99 9.93
N LEU A 600 -13.22 -23.60 10.98
CA LEU A 600 -12.58 -24.91 10.92
C LEU A 600 -13.49 -25.97 10.28
N ALA A 601 -14.78 -25.97 10.62
CA ALA A 601 -15.76 -26.90 10.05
C ALA A 601 -15.81 -26.82 8.50
N TYR A 602 -15.85 -25.60 7.93
CA TYR A 602 -15.83 -25.42 6.49
C TYR A 602 -14.52 -25.89 5.87
N ARG A 603 -13.39 -25.54 6.49
CA ARG A 603 -12.08 -25.97 5.99
C ARG A 603 -11.96 -27.50 5.99
N GLN A 604 -12.48 -28.19 7.01
CA GLN A 604 -12.52 -29.64 7.10
C GLN A 604 -13.54 -30.29 6.14
N GLU A 605 -14.64 -29.60 5.84
CA GLU A 605 -15.59 -30.03 4.82
C GLU A 605 -14.94 -30.02 3.42
N VAL A 606 -14.22 -28.95 3.10
CA VAL A 606 -13.53 -28.78 1.80
C VAL A 606 -12.28 -29.66 1.70
N LEU A 607 -11.45 -29.68 2.74
CA LEU A 607 -10.22 -30.47 2.87
C LEU A 607 -10.34 -31.44 4.06
N PRO A 608 -11.01 -32.58 3.89
CA PRO A 608 -11.12 -33.57 4.95
C PRO A 608 -9.76 -34.10 5.36
N PRO A 609 -9.38 -34.04 6.65
CA PRO A 609 -8.05 -34.45 7.11
C PRO A 609 -7.80 -35.97 6.98
N SER A 610 -8.85 -36.75 6.78
CA SER A 610 -8.76 -38.22 6.57
C SER A 610 -8.37 -38.61 5.15
N LEU A 611 -8.39 -37.68 4.20
CA LEU A 611 -8.05 -37.98 2.81
C LEU A 611 -6.59 -37.61 2.50
N PRO A 612 -5.81 -38.52 1.85
CA PRO A 612 -4.53 -38.12 1.30
C PRO A 612 -4.75 -37.06 0.23
N ALA A 613 -3.90 -36.03 0.23
CA ALA A 613 -4.08 -34.86 -0.62
C ALA A 613 -2.90 -34.63 -1.57
N ILE A 614 -3.21 -34.16 -2.77
CA ILE A 614 -2.24 -33.76 -3.78
C ILE A 614 -2.54 -32.33 -4.18
N ALA A 615 -1.55 -31.44 -4.09
CA ALA A 615 -1.66 -30.08 -4.63
C ALA A 615 -0.89 -29.97 -5.95
N ILE A 616 -1.42 -29.15 -6.87
CA ILE A 616 -0.77 -28.86 -8.14
C ILE A 616 -0.80 -27.36 -8.42
N GLU A 617 0.38 -26.77 -8.64
CA GLU A 617 0.60 -25.39 -9.05
C GLU A 617 1.89 -25.27 -9.84
N ALA A 618 1.88 -24.58 -10.99
CA ALA A 618 3.07 -24.20 -11.73
C ALA A 618 3.78 -23.04 -10.99
N GLY A 619 4.36 -23.33 -9.84
CA GLY A 619 5.04 -22.44 -8.92
C GLY A 619 5.74 -23.23 -7.82
N HIS A 620 6.37 -22.52 -6.86
CA HIS A 620 7.14 -23.17 -5.79
C HIS A 620 6.25 -24.03 -4.88
N PRO A 621 6.63 -25.28 -4.56
CA PRO A 621 5.79 -26.25 -3.87
C PRO A 621 5.57 -25.98 -2.38
N ASP A 622 6.46 -25.24 -1.71
CA ASP A 622 6.55 -25.21 -0.23
C ASP A 622 5.27 -24.79 0.48
N LEU A 623 4.55 -23.81 -0.05
CA LEU A 623 3.31 -23.35 0.56
C LEU A 623 2.26 -24.47 0.68
N TRP A 624 2.23 -25.39 -0.28
CA TRP A 624 1.19 -26.40 -0.38
C TRP A 624 1.32 -27.50 0.66
N TRP A 625 2.50 -27.69 1.25
CA TRP A 625 2.69 -28.65 2.36
C TRP A 625 1.80 -28.34 3.56
N LYS A 626 1.43 -27.06 3.76
CA LYS A 626 0.44 -26.66 4.76
C LYS A 626 -0.92 -27.33 4.59
N TYR A 627 -1.33 -27.61 3.35
CA TYR A 627 -2.65 -28.13 3.01
C TYR A 627 -2.65 -29.63 2.77
N VAL A 628 -1.56 -30.18 2.25
CA VAL A 628 -1.47 -31.62 1.96
C VAL A 628 -0.84 -32.42 3.09
N GLY A 629 -0.17 -31.77 4.04
CA GLY A 629 0.52 -32.44 5.14
C GLY A 629 1.75 -33.23 4.70
N SER A 630 2.45 -33.85 5.66
CA SER A 630 3.70 -34.60 5.41
C SER A 630 3.51 -35.91 4.64
N THR A 631 2.28 -36.43 4.59
CA THR A 631 1.91 -37.67 3.87
C THR A 631 1.27 -37.40 2.52
N GLY A 632 1.07 -36.14 2.13
CA GLY A 632 0.55 -35.74 0.84
C GLY A 632 1.61 -35.66 -0.25
N ALA A 633 1.25 -35.08 -1.38
CA ALA A 633 2.17 -34.80 -2.47
C ALA A 633 1.92 -33.41 -3.07
N VAL A 634 2.98 -32.82 -3.59
CA VAL A 634 2.90 -31.52 -4.31
C VAL A 634 3.56 -31.66 -5.66
N LEU A 635 2.84 -31.31 -6.72
CA LEU A 635 3.38 -31.12 -8.05
C LEU A 635 3.63 -29.62 -8.24
N GLY A 636 4.87 -29.21 -8.18
CA GLY A 636 5.32 -27.81 -8.29
C GLY A 636 6.65 -27.73 -9.04
N ILE A 637 7.24 -26.54 -9.06
CA ILE A 637 8.50 -26.25 -9.74
C ILE A 637 9.43 -25.60 -8.71
N ASP A 638 10.57 -26.25 -8.46
CA ASP A 638 11.57 -25.84 -7.45
C ASP A 638 12.87 -25.27 -8.08
N ARG A 639 12.82 -24.97 -9.36
CA ARG A 639 13.92 -24.38 -10.14
C ARG A 639 13.40 -23.36 -11.14
N PHE A 640 14.29 -22.55 -11.71
CA PHE A 640 13.90 -21.58 -12.72
C PHE A 640 13.30 -22.26 -13.96
N GLY A 641 12.47 -21.50 -14.69
CA GLY A 641 11.84 -21.92 -15.92
C GLY A 641 12.82 -22.05 -17.11
N GLU A 642 12.28 -22.29 -18.28
CA GLU A 642 13.02 -22.45 -19.54
C GLU A 642 12.31 -21.70 -20.67
N SER A 643 13.05 -21.35 -21.74
CA SER A 643 12.47 -20.72 -22.92
C SER A 643 11.98 -21.81 -23.92
N ALA A 644 10.66 -21.99 -23.95
CA ALA A 644 10.01 -22.92 -24.89
C ALA A 644 8.50 -22.58 -24.98
N PRO A 645 7.77 -23.14 -25.96
CA PRO A 645 6.31 -23.10 -25.98
C PRO A 645 5.70 -23.63 -24.67
N ALA A 646 4.61 -23.03 -24.21
CA ALA A 646 3.99 -23.41 -22.95
C ALA A 646 3.70 -24.90 -22.80
N ALA A 647 3.20 -25.55 -23.85
CA ALA A 647 2.90 -27.00 -23.83
C ALA A 647 4.14 -27.85 -23.54
N ASP A 648 5.27 -27.50 -24.14
CA ASP A 648 6.54 -28.20 -23.94
C ASP A 648 7.06 -28.01 -22.51
N LEU A 649 6.88 -26.77 -21.94
CA LEU A 649 7.25 -26.47 -20.56
C LEU A 649 6.43 -27.28 -19.57
N TYR A 650 5.11 -27.34 -19.73
CA TYR A 650 4.25 -28.15 -18.87
C TYR A 650 4.60 -29.63 -18.92
N ALA A 651 4.96 -30.15 -20.11
CA ALA A 651 5.43 -31.53 -20.27
C ALA A 651 6.80 -31.73 -19.60
N PHE A 652 7.76 -30.82 -19.81
CA PHE A 652 9.11 -30.89 -19.28
C PHE A 652 9.14 -30.84 -17.74
N PHE A 653 8.36 -29.97 -17.14
CA PHE A 653 8.23 -29.87 -15.67
C PHE A 653 7.25 -30.87 -15.07
N ALA A 654 6.69 -31.75 -15.87
CA ALA A 654 5.74 -32.80 -15.47
C ALA A 654 4.49 -32.23 -14.75
N ILE A 655 4.08 -31.01 -15.05
CA ILE A 655 2.86 -30.37 -14.53
C ILE A 655 1.70 -30.80 -15.46
N ASN A 656 1.21 -32.03 -15.30
CA ASN A 656 0.17 -32.60 -16.16
C ASN A 656 -0.68 -33.64 -15.40
N ALA A 657 -1.81 -34.05 -16.00
CA ALA A 657 -2.76 -34.98 -15.39
C ALA A 657 -2.16 -36.38 -15.14
N ALA A 658 -1.29 -36.87 -16.02
CA ALA A 658 -0.64 -38.18 -15.85
C ALA A 658 0.26 -38.19 -14.60
N SER A 659 0.98 -37.10 -14.33
CA SER A 659 1.81 -36.95 -13.13
C SER A 659 0.96 -36.92 -11.85
N VAL A 660 -0.21 -36.28 -11.86
CA VAL A 660 -1.16 -36.31 -10.76
C VAL A 660 -1.68 -37.70 -10.49
N VAL A 661 -2.07 -38.44 -11.55
CA VAL A 661 -2.51 -39.85 -11.46
C VAL A 661 -1.40 -40.72 -10.88
N ALA A 662 -0.16 -40.57 -11.34
CA ALA A 662 0.97 -41.31 -10.81
C ALA A 662 1.23 -41.02 -9.33
N ALA A 663 1.07 -39.76 -8.90
CA ALA A 663 1.18 -39.37 -7.50
C ALA A 663 0.05 -39.99 -6.66
N ALA A 664 -1.20 -39.96 -7.15
CA ALA A 664 -2.35 -40.55 -6.47
C ALA A 664 -2.15 -42.08 -6.27
N ARG A 665 -1.72 -42.78 -7.29
CA ARG A 665 -1.41 -44.23 -7.19
C ARG A 665 -0.35 -44.52 -6.12
N ARG A 666 0.73 -43.70 -6.05
CA ARG A 666 1.77 -43.84 -5.02
C ARG A 666 1.22 -43.63 -3.64
N LEU A 667 0.43 -42.56 -3.41
CA LEU A 667 -0.16 -42.25 -2.12
C LEU A 667 -1.12 -43.32 -1.62
N LEU A 668 -1.93 -43.90 -2.51
CA LEU A 668 -2.92 -44.94 -2.18
C LEU A 668 -2.29 -46.32 -2.00
N ALA A 669 -1.12 -46.59 -2.62
CA ALA A 669 -0.39 -47.85 -2.48
C ALA A 669 0.41 -47.94 -1.16
N VAL A 670 0.69 -46.83 -0.49
CA VAL A 670 1.34 -46.81 0.83
C VAL A 670 0.30 -47.25 1.89
N PRO A 671 0.49 -48.37 2.65
CA PRO A 671 -0.41 -48.74 3.71
C PRO A 671 -0.55 -47.57 4.70
N SER A 672 -1.78 -47.21 5.08
CA SER A 672 -2.03 -46.22 6.12
C SER A 672 -1.33 -46.66 7.41
N THR A 673 -0.20 -46.05 7.74
CA THR A 673 0.44 -46.22 9.05
C THR A 673 -0.27 -45.33 10.08
N ALA A 674 -1.60 -45.49 10.19
CA ALA A 674 -2.34 -45.03 11.35
C ALA A 674 -1.97 -45.99 12.48
N GLY A 675 -0.88 -45.68 13.17
CA GLY A 675 -0.45 -46.42 14.34
C GLY A 675 -1.48 -46.27 15.48
N PRO A 676 -1.69 -47.34 16.26
CA PRO A 676 -2.60 -47.31 17.39
C PRO A 676 -1.96 -46.60 18.59
N ASN A 677 -2.82 -45.89 19.32
CA ASN A 677 -2.73 -45.58 20.73
C ASN A 677 -1.36 -45.06 21.26
N CYS A 678 -1.22 -43.77 21.39
CA CYS A 678 -0.46 -43.22 22.52
C CYS A 678 -1.28 -43.43 23.82
N SER A 679 -0.98 -44.54 24.48
CA SER A 679 -1.31 -44.73 25.90
C SER A 679 -0.59 -43.64 26.71
N SER A 680 -1.35 -43.04 27.59
CA SER A 680 -0.93 -42.05 28.58
C SER A 680 0.34 -42.47 29.34
N GLY A 681 1.49 -41.92 28.97
CA GLY A 681 2.69 -41.92 29.79
C GLY A 681 2.73 -40.60 30.58
N LYS A 682 2.61 -40.71 31.92
CA LYS A 682 2.84 -39.60 32.85
C LYS A 682 4.24 -39.05 32.66
N LEU A 683 4.33 -37.73 32.42
CA LEU A 683 5.56 -36.99 32.60
C LEU A 683 5.82 -36.81 34.10
N GLU A 684 6.78 -37.52 34.62
CA GLU A 684 7.37 -37.22 35.91
C GLU A 684 8.24 -35.97 35.76
N SER A 685 8.06 -35.05 36.71
CA SER A 685 8.86 -33.86 36.91
C SER A 685 10.31 -34.22 37.26
N VAL A 686 11.28 -33.63 36.60
CA VAL A 686 12.66 -33.52 37.07
C VAL A 686 12.94 -32.06 37.34
N ASP A 687 13.38 -31.82 38.60
CA ASP A 687 13.79 -30.53 39.19
C ASP A 687 14.84 -29.72 38.39
#